data_64c11a2bc8175f9ec748233db82b44ff
#
_entry.id   64c11a2bc8175f9ec748233db82b44ff
#
_cell.length_a   1.000
_cell.length_b   1.000
_cell.length_c   1.000
_cell.angle_alpha   90.00
_cell.angle_beta   90.00
_cell.angle_gamma   90.00
#
_symmetry.space_group_name_H-M   'P 1'
#
loop_
_entity.id
_entity.type
_entity.pdbx_description
1 polymer ?
#
loop_
_entity_poly.entity_id
_entity_poly.type
_entity_poly.pdbx_seq_one_letter_code
_entity_poly.pdbx_strand_id
1 'polypeptide(L)'
;MRLKNYLYRLTGAISAFALVACVDDSFNLDDVSTEVTLGGGTTTLPLGYLENKTLEDLLGGDIEGLLKDEEGNLSFNYSGEGDTIDIEDISTEFDVPQISKSFDVDFPEFNFEMTSVVINEESDVVIDLKGLEEYIDEGTYSLPEGVELPTISGSFFKKFDGEDLHLEMDIPEQIKSVKKVIFRDIDNNHHGAPMHLSVDFADLAGVNGGGQLQFDLKLEGGTFRILDAKNNEICNGNEYNDTYAIESGAETLDFTIYVESLTNETPLDENHHLDIPLVLTFDLGFEIDAKPGKFSLAHQPHIKLNADFEYGDAEVEVDAGVNLVEYSANEDGDPIEITGLPEQIKAVNRVSMVQNDSSLLNFYAKGLEWLGEYAEDVVVEVTLPDYLKLRSTGDTGYSYDAERNTLRAAVDALEDGVELAIEALDFGGEGVAPDGEGNLSLYFTPSIVAHFENDATISVSQIMHNEEVNVEIGLEPAHLSMESVSGKVDYTYEVDEQFALTGLEDIDLGGVEIGGIGLKPVIEVAITHPLTMSAMLSGSVTPSAGGVAIEDNRVEFSDVVLPQAKYTNGAIEPAEVTIIIADESLREKYDDAKYTFVSCDVTKLLLGTLPDTFDIKLAIGVDPEQTQTIYVAEKMSIAYDYKVDIPFTIDNSLEINYEDTITGLNSTFSTIADYDFKVGDVTVIAIVTNTTPLEFGADVALLDAEGQETEVQVTIPEGDRILGSSDGVTPKESTIRLQLDLGKDGRVSNIGLVDAINVKLNASSAAVEGTTVPLNNNQYVGVKFQLELKGGITVDLDKLPL
;
A
#
# COMPACT_ATOMS: atom_id res chain seq x y z
N MET A 1 -8.45 8.47 -62.55
CA MET A 1 -9.53 8.80 -63.55
C MET A 1 -9.96 10.25 -63.57
N ARG A 2 -9.93 10.97 -62.48
CA ARG A 2 -10.43 12.38 -62.42
C ARG A 2 -9.35 13.41 -62.81
N LEU A 3 -8.04 13.10 -62.64
CA LEU A 3 -6.97 13.97 -63.16
C LEU A 3 -6.98 14.03 -64.70
N LYS A 4 -7.38 12.97 -65.41
CA LYS A 4 -7.63 12.93 -66.84
C LYS A 4 -8.63 14.02 -67.28
N ASN A 5 -9.68 14.25 -66.54
CA ASN A 5 -10.68 15.27 -66.90
C ASN A 5 -10.18 16.72 -66.72
N TYR A 6 -9.17 16.95 -65.90
CA TYR A 6 -8.60 18.29 -65.74
C TYR A 6 -7.57 18.62 -66.80
N LEU A 7 -6.73 17.62 -67.20
CA LEU A 7 -5.83 17.79 -68.35
C LEU A 7 -6.61 17.98 -69.64
N TYR A 8 -7.75 17.29 -69.86
CA TYR A 8 -8.64 17.57 -71.01
C TYR A 8 -9.19 18.99 -71.03
N ARG A 9 -9.40 19.66 -69.91
CA ARG A 9 -9.85 21.04 -69.88
C ARG A 9 -8.67 22.02 -70.09
N LEU A 10 -7.47 21.65 -69.65
CA LEU A 10 -6.27 22.48 -69.94
C LEU A 10 -5.91 22.45 -71.39
N THR A 11 -5.97 21.24 -72.02
CA THR A 11 -5.75 21.10 -73.48
C THR A 11 -6.89 21.79 -74.33
N GLY A 12 -8.14 21.79 -73.84
CA GLY A 12 -9.24 22.51 -74.46
C GLY A 12 -9.06 24.01 -74.48
N ALA A 13 -8.33 24.57 -73.47
CA ALA A 13 -8.03 26.04 -73.49
C ALA A 13 -6.95 26.41 -74.49
N ILE A 14 -6.02 25.50 -74.82
CA ILE A 14 -5.02 25.70 -75.87
C ILE A 14 -5.63 25.63 -77.29
N SER A 15 -6.75 24.95 -77.46
CA SER A 15 -7.41 24.70 -78.72
C SER A 15 -8.36 25.83 -79.18
N ALA A 16 -8.60 26.82 -78.34
CA ALA A 16 -9.64 27.89 -78.61
C ALA A 16 -9.11 29.17 -79.32
N PHE A 17 -8.01 29.06 -80.06
CA PHE A 17 -7.49 30.23 -80.82
C PHE A 17 -7.81 30.19 -82.30
N ALA A 18 -9.00 30.45 -82.61
CA ALA A 18 -9.36 30.96 -83.97
C ALA A 18 -9.38 32.49 -83.93
N LEU A 19 -8.30 33.10 -84.41
CA LEU A 19 -8.31 34.57 -84.66
C LEU A 19 -9.17 34.91 -85.81
N VAL A 20 -10.26 35.66 -85.60
CA VAL A 20 -11.00 36.34 -86.63
C VAL A 20 -10.24 37.66 -86.95
N ALA A 21 -9.50 37.63 -87.97
CA ALA A 21 -9.01 38.87 -88.59
C ALA A 21 -10.01 39.52 -89.51
N CYS A 22 -10.45 40.77 -89.26
CA CYS A 22 -11.21 41.54 -90.26
C CYS A 22 -10.25 42.07 -91.33
N VAL A 23 -10.51 41.71 -92.60
CA VAL A 23 -9.81 42.26 -93.73
C VAL A 23 -10.68 43.38 -94.40
N ASP A 24 -10.12 44.49 -94.63
CA ASP A 24 -10.74 45.65 -95.40
C ASP A 24 -10.46 45.51 -96.87
N ASP A 25 -11.49 45.56 -97.71
CA ASP A 25 -11.52 45.22 -99.16
C ASP A 25 -10.89 46.30 -100.09
N SER A 26 -10.02 47.17 -99.65
CA SER A 26 -9.61 48.43 -100.45
C SER A 26 -8.19 48.28 -101.05
N PHE A 27 -7.51 47.06 -101.19
CA PHE A 27 -6.16 46.96 -101.78
C PHE A 27 -6.09 45.98 -103.00
N ASN A 28 -5.55 46.46 -104.16
CA ASN A 28 -5.26 45.61 -105.33
C ASN A 28 -3.85 44.90 -105.14
N LEU A 29 -3.85 43.62 -105.26
CA LEU A 29 -2.69 42.82 -104.76
C LEU A 29 -1.88 42.08 -105.85
N ASP A 30 -1.97 42.46 -107.16
CA ASP A 30 -1.30 41.74 -108.26
C ASP A 30 0.27 41.78 -108.28
N ASP A 31 0.85 42.51 -107.33
CA ASP A 31 2.38 42.56 -107.19
C ASP A 31 2.87 42.61 -105.79
N VAL A 32 2.12 42.23 -104.83
CA VAL A 32 2.59 42.24 -103.40
C VAL A 32 2.75 40.81 -102.95
N SER A 33 3.81 40.56 -102.19
CA SER A 33 3.94 39.28 -101.46
C SER A 33 2.68 38.97 -100.66
N THR A 34 2.07 37.83 -100.99
CA THR A 34 0.82 37.38 -100.35
C THR A 34 1.02 37.09 -98.86
N GLU A 35 2.20 37.05 -98.32
CA GLU A 35 2.51 36.99 -96.90
C GLU A 35 2.46 38.35 -96.20
N VAL A 36 1.40 38.54 -95.36
CA VAL A 36 1.25 39.77 -94.57
C VAL A 36 1.52 39.42 -93.12
N THR A 37 2.51 40.08 -92.48
CA THR A 37 2.77 39.90 -91.04
C THR A 37 2.00 41.00 -90.27
N LEU A 38 1.09 40.57 -89.43
CA LEU A 38 0.32 41.41 -88.53
C LEU A 38 1.03 41.48 -87.17
N GLY A 39 1.47 42.67 -86.74
CA GLY A 39 2.09 42.86 -85.40
C GLY A 39 3.54 42.38 -85.35
N GLY A 40 4.51 43.33 -85.45
CA GLY A 40 5.95 43.02 -85.36
C GLY A 40 6.58 43.07 -83.95
N GLY A 41 5.79 43.07 -82.93
CA GLY A 41 6.22 43.14 -81.53
C GLY A 41 5.79 41.92 -80.68
N THR A 42 5.82 42.04 -79.39
CA THR A 42 5.22 41.10 -78.47
C THR A 42 3.79 41.48 -78.21
N THR A 43 2.85 40.58 -78.47
CA THR A 43 1.44 40.73 -78.18
C THR A 43 1.02 39.77 -77.09
N THR A 44 0.45 40.25 -75.97
CA THR A 44 -0.07 39.42 -74.87
C THR A 44 -1.60 39.49 -74.92
N LEU A 45 -2.24 38.33 -74.95
CA LEU A 45 -3.67 38.13 -74.93
C LEU A 45 -4.12 37.36 -73.71
N PRO A 46 -5.14 37.82 -72.94
CA PRO A 46 -5.64 37.03 -71.85
C PRO A 46 -6.42 35.85 -72.41
N LEU A 47 -6.15 34.63 -71.88
CA LEU A 47 -6.84 33.43 -72.34
C LEU A 47 -8.00 33.02 -71.44
N GLY A 48 -7.96 33.41 -70.19
CA GLY A 48 -8.97 33.00 -69.20
C GLY A 48 -8.32 32.63 -67.86
N TYR A 49 -9.12 32.12 -66.99
CA TYR A 49 -8.71 31.61 -65.67
C TYR A 49 -9.44 30.29 -65.38
N LEU A 50 -8.81 29.45 -64.61
CA LEU A 50 -9.45 28.35 -63.92
C LEU A 50 -9.88 28.87 -62.55
N GLU A 51 -11.11 28.48 -62.13
CA GLU A 51 -11.55 28.73 -60.77
C GLU A 51 -10.60 28.07 -59.79
N ASN A 52 -10.43 28.70 -58.62
CA ASN A 52 -9.59 28.14 -57.55
C ASN A 52 -10.14 26.75 -57.20
N LYS A 53 -9.27 25.77 -57.25
CA LYS A 53 -9.58 24.39 -56.85
C LYS A 53 -9.04 24.19 -55.45
N THR A 54 -9.93 23.88 -54.53
CA THR A 54 -9.54 23.52 -53.13
C THR A 54 -8.83 22.20 -53.12
N LEU A 55 -8.08 21.97 -52.04
CA LEU A 55 -7.41 20.69 -51.82
C LEU A 55 -8.41 19.51 -51.82
N GLU A 56 -9.60 19.71 -51.26
CA GLU A 56 -10.69 18.72 -51.30
C GLU A 56 -11.14 18.39 -52.74
N ASP A 57 -11.26 19.41 -53.60
CA ASP A 57 -11.54 19.19 -55.01
C ASP A 57 -10.41 18.47 -55.74
N LEU A 58 -9.17 18.65 -55.32
CA LEU A 58 -8.01 18.01 -55.91
C LEU A 58 -7.88 16.56 -55.46
N LEU A 59 -8.23 16.25 -54.19
CA LEU A 59 -8.22 14.88 -53.63
C LEU A 59 -9.42 14.06 -54.09
N GLY A 60 -10.43 14.69 -54.70
CA GLY A 60 -11.51 13.98 -55.35
C GLY A 60 -12.81 13.90 -54.56
N GLY A 61 -12.99 14.63 -53.50
CA GLY A 61 -14.23 14.69 -52.71
C GLY A 61 -14.31 13.56 -51.68
N ASP A 62 -15.44 13.19 -51.22
CA ASP A 62 -15.70 12.25 -50.10
C ASP A 62 -14.74 11.05 -49.97
N ILE A 63 -13.65 11.22 -49.21
CA ILE A 63 -12.81 10.11 -48.73
C ILE A 63 -13.42 9.66 -47.41
N GLU A 64 -13.76 8.38 -47.30
CA GLU A 64 -14.34 7.80 -46.07
C GLU A 64 -13.35 7.95 -44.90
N GLY A 65 -13.82 8.42 -43.75
CA GLY A 65 -12.97 8.61 -42.58
C GLY A 65 -12.16 9.91 -42.52
N LEU A 66 -12.06 10.69 -43.61
CA LEU A 66 -11.38 11.99 -43.60
C LEU A 66 -12.26 13.05 -42.95
N LEU A 67 -11.85 13.58 -41.82
CA LEU A 67 -12.54 14.61 -41.07
C LEU A 67 -11.81 15.95 -41.20
N LYS A 68 -12.56 17.03 -40.91
CA LYS A 68 -12.08 18.41 -40.87
C LYS A 68 -12.27 18.94 -39.46
N ASP A 69 -11.22 19.53 -38.89
CA ASP A 69 -11.38 20.29 -37.66
C ASP A 69 -12.01 21.68 -37.89
N GLU A 70 -12.24 22.45 -36.82
CA GLU A 70 -12.82 23.78 -36.89
C GLU A 70 -11.98 24.78 -37.70
N GLU A 71 -10.67 24.51 -37.83
CA GLU A 71 -9.72 25.31 -38.60
C GLU A 71 -9.60 24.84 -40.08
N GLY A 72 -10.24 23.72 -40.40
CA GLY A 72 -10.27 23.11 -41.74
C GLY A 72 -9.07 22.16 -41.99
N ASN A 73 -8.29 21.80 -40.99
CA ASN A 73 -7.21 20.82 -41.14
C ASN A 73 -7.81 19.42 -41.35
N LEU A 74 -7.15 18.65 -42.19
CA LEU A 74 -7.64 17.32 -42.57
C LEU A 74 -6.93 16.27 -41.68
N SER A 75 -7.73 15.33 -41.17
CA SER A 75 -7.21 14.17 -40.41
C SER A 75 -8.12 12.96 -40.60
N PHE A 76 -7.56 11.76 -40.42
CA PHE A 76 -8.35 10.55 -40.19
C PHE A 76 -8.49 10.34 -38.71
N ASN A 77 -9.70 10.16 -38.25
CA ASN A 77 -10.01 9.91 -36.85
C ASN A 77 -10.73 8.58 -36.70
N TYR A 78 -10.15 7.71 -35.86
CA TYR A 78 -10.70 6.43 -35.52
C TYR A 78 -10.89 6.39 -34.01
N SER A 79 -12.01 5.87 -33.53
CA SER A 79 -12.26 5.71 -32.10
C SER A 79 -13.04 4.43 -31.84
N GLY A 80 -12.81 3.83 -30.70
CA GLY A 80 -13.53 2.66 -30.22
C GLY A 80 -13.56 2.62 -28.70
N GLU A 81 -14.57 1.94 -28.19
CA GLU A 81 -14.68 1.58 -26.78
C GLU A 81 -14.11 0.18 -26.64
N GLY A 82 -13.19 0.00 -25.69
CA GLY A 82 -12.66 -1.33 -25.37
C GLY A 82 -13.61 -2.11 -24.46
N ASP A 83 -13.37 -3.40 -24.35
CA ASP A 83 -14.12 -4.24 -23.42
C ASP A 83 -13.77 -3.87 -21.96
N THR A 84 -14.77 -3.93 -21.09
CA THR A 84 -14.54 -3.78 -19.65
C THR A 84 -13.93 -5.06 -19.09
N ILE A 85 -12.85 -4.91 -18.33
CA ILE A 85 -12.11 -5.99 -17.71
C ILE A 85 -12.48 -6.07 -16.25
N ASP A 86 -13.08 -7.19 -15.84
CA ASP A 86 -13.35 -7.46 -14.44
C ASP A 86 -12.08 -8.00 -13.75
N ILE A 87 -11.68 -7.38 -12.63
CA ILE A 87 -10.63 -7.89 -11.76
C ILE A 87 -11.27 -8.92 -10.83
N GLU A 88 -10.60 -10.06 -10.62
CA GLU A 88 -11.08 -11.08 -9.69
C GLU A 88 -11.30 -10.49 -8.29
N ASP A 89 -12.49 -10.73 -7.74
CA ASP A 89 -12.89 -10.22 -6.44
C ASP A 89 -12.03 -10.86 -5.33
N ILE A 90 -11.48 -10.02 -4.44
CA ILE A 90 -10.90 -10.47 -3.18
C ILE A 90 -12.05 -10.57 -2.18
N SER A 91 -12.14 -11.71 -1.46
CA SER A 91 -13.14 -11.82 -0.39
C SER A 91 -13.02 -10.66 0.60
N THR A 92 -14.13 -10.00 0.89
CA THR A 92 -14.15 -8.87 1.84
C THR A 92 -14.21 -9.32 3.29
N GLU A 93 -14.49 -10.60 3.53
CA GLU A 93 -14.73 -11.15 4.86
C GLU A 93 -14.12 -12.56 4.97
N PHE A 94 -13.71 -12.91 6.18
CA PHE A 94 -13.32 -14.28 6.53
C PHE A 94 -13.84 -14.66 7.91
N ASP A 95 -13.99 -15.96 8.13
CA ASP A 95 -14.52 -16.54 9.36
C ASP A 95 -13.39 -16.91 10.32
N VAL A 96 -13.55 -16.55 11.58
CA VAL A 96 -12.75 -17.08 12.67
C VAL A 96 -13.56 -18.20 13.31
N PRO A 97 -13.08 -19.46 13.30
CA PRO A 97 -13.75 -20.58 13.97
C PRO A 97 -13.70 -20.41 15.48
N GLN A 98 -14.49 -21.18 16.19
CA GLN A 98 -14.31 -21.31 17.64
C GLN A 98 -12.96 -21.98 17.91
N ILE A 99 -12.09 -21.30 18.65
CA ILE A 99 -10.79 -21.84 19.09
C ILE A 99 -10.84 -22.00 20.61
N SER A 100 -10.51 -23.18 21.13
CA SER A 100 -10.43 -23.47 22.55
C SER A 100 -9.18 -24.29 22.84
N LYS A 101 -8.42 -23.87 23.83
CA LYS A 101 -7.24 -24.54 24.36
C LYS A 101 -7.42 -24.70 25.86
N SER A 102 -7.32 -25.95 26.36
CA SER A 102 -7.41 -26.24 27.78
C SER A 102 -6.07 -26.76 28.29
N PHE A 103 -5.74 -26.36 29.49
CA PHE A 103 -4.55 -26.82 30.19
C PHE A 103 -4.84 -26.95 31.68
N ASP A 104 -4.17 -27.88 32.32
CA ASP A 104 -4.28 -28.06 33.75
C ASP A 104 -3.20 -27.22 34.45
N VAL A 105 -3.61 -26.52 35.49
CA VAL A 105 -2.69 -25.78 36.37
C VAL A 105 -2.37 -26.71 37.53
N ASP A 106 -1.16 -27.26 37.56
CA ASP A 106 -0.63 -28.00 38.68
C ASP A 106 -0.22 -27.04 39.78
N PHE A 107 -0.96 -27.04 40.90
CA PHE A 107 -0.49 -26.40 42.13
C PHE A 107 0.24 -27.44 42.94
N PRO A 108 1.55 -27.30 43.17
CA PRO A 108 2.24 -28.14 44.13
C PRO A 108 1.62 -27.90 45.50
N GLU A 109 1.48 -29.01 46.27
CA GLU A 109 1.02 -28.93 47.67
C GLU A 109 1.99 -28.04 48.44
N PHE A 110 1.43 -27.05 49.17
CA PHE A 110 2.21 -26.33 50.19
C PHE A 110 2.37 -27.26 51.37
N ASN A 111 3.51 -27.86 51.54
CA ASN A 111 3.82 -28.65 52.72
C ASN A 111 4.46 -27.73 53.76
N PHE A 112 3.64 -27.35 54.78
CA PHE A 112 4.14 -26.71 55.96
C PHE A 112 4.55 -27.79 56.96
N GLU A 113 5.82 -27.97 57.21
CA GLU A 113 6.32 -28.64 58.39
C GLU A 113 6.93 -27.56 59.30
N MET A 114 6.12 -27.09 60.27
CA MET A 114 6.73 -26.50 61.47
C MET A 114 7.22 -27.61 62.36
N THR A 115 8.51 -27.60 62.68
CA THR A 115 9.00 -28.33 63.80
C THR A 115 8.21 -27.89 65.05
N SER A 116 7.29 -28.74 65.54
CA SER A 116 6.58 -28.46 66.77
C SER A 116 7.65 -28.31 67.90
N VAL A 117 7.95 -27.07 68.23
CA VAL A 117 8.95 -26.78 69.24
C VAL A 117 8.24 -26.78 70.57
N VAL A 118 8.33 -27.87 71.25
CA VAL A 118 7.97 -27.98 72.68
C VAL A 118 9.16 -27.53 73.52
N ILE A 119 9.14 -26.28 73.96
CA ILE A 119 10.15 -25.76 74.90
C ILE A 119 9.72 -26.20 76.28
N ASN A 120 10.38 -27.13 76.85
CA ASN A 120 10.14 -27.58 78.19
C ASN A 120 11.46 -27.44 79.01
N GLU A 121 11.73 -26.19 79.38
CA GLU A 121 12.97 -25.90 80.09
C GLU A 121 12.69 -25.65 81.59
N GLU A 122 13.32 -26.46 82.43
CA GLU A 122 13.43 -26.22 83.86
C GLU A 122 14.77 -25.60 84.17
N SER A 123 14.81 -24.41 84.80
CA SER A 123 16.00 -23.78 85.18
C SER A 123 16.02 -23.43 86.66
N ASP A 124 17.04 -23.81 87.32
CA ASP A 124 17.28 -23.42 88.74
C ASP A 124 17.43 -21.89 88.80
N VAL A 125 16.60 -21.25 89.60
CA VAL A 125 16.70 -19.83 89.81
C VAL A 125 17.70 -19.60 90.94
N VAL A 126 18.65 -18.75 90.68
CA VAL A 126 19.57 -18.31 91.76
C VAL A 126 18.82 -17.35 92.62
N ILE A 127 18.35 -17.78 93.80
CA ILE A 127 17.64 -16.96 94.78
C ILE A 127 18.67 -16.29 95.68
N ASP A 128 18.59 -14.95 95.79
CA ASP A 128 19.32 -14.22 96.79
C ASP A 128 18.50 -14.20 98.10
N LEU A 129 18.90 -14.97 99.03
CA LEU A 129 18.29 -15.10 100.37
C LEU A 129 19.00 -14.20 101.41
N LYS A 130 19.78 -13.25 100.99
CA LYS A 130 20.53 -12.31 101.79
C LYS A 130 19.66 -11.58 102.75
N GLY A 131 19.94 -11.75 104.07
CA GLY A 131 19.16 -11.19 105.17
C GLY A 131 18.05 -12.11 105.71
N LEU A 132 17.93 -13.32 105.18
CA LEU A 132 17.08 -14.38 105.78
C LEU A 132 17.88 -15.41 106.54
N GLU A 133 19.15 -15.38 106.49
CA GLU A 133 20.05 -16.34 107.17
C GLU A 133 19.85 -16.47 108.68
N GLU A 134 19.43 -15.38 109.28
CA GLU A 134 19.12 -15.34 110.77
C GLU A 134 17.76 -16.00 111.09
N TYR A 135 16.96 -16.31 110.20
CA TYR A 135 15.63 -16.90 110.41
C TYR A 135 15.52 -18.34 109.99
N ILE A 136 16.66 -18.98 109.63
CA ILE A 136 16.71 -20.39 109.22
C ILE A 136 17.09 -21.27 110.46
N ASP A 137 16.29 -22.38 110.69
CA ASP A 137 16.54 -23.41 111.63
C ASP A 137 16.27 -24.80 111.02
N GLU A 138 17.32 -25.70 111.03
CA GLU A 138 17.21 -27.08 110.41
C GLU A 138 16.56 -27.08 109.01
N GLY A 139 16.86 -26.09 108.16
CA GLY A 139 16.30 -26.03 106.76
C GLY A 139 14.89 -25.44 106.64
N THR A 140 14.31 -24.96 107.68
CA THR A 140 13.04 -24.27 107.69
C THR A 140 13.21 -22.82 108.05
N TYR A 141 12.72 -21.90 107.27
CA TYR A 141 12.70 -20.49 107.54
C TYR A 141 11.44 -20.14 108.38
N SER A 142 11.60 -19.40 109.45
CA SER A 142 10.47 -18.91 110.27
C SER A 142 10.52 -17.45 110.36
N LEU A 143 9.70 -16.79 109.52
CA LEU A 143 9.62 -15.30 109.38
C LEU A 143 8.65 -14.74 110.42
N PRO A 144 9.06 -13.87 111.33
CA PRO A 144 8.18 -13.29 112.35
C PRO A 144 7.25 -12.19 111.85
N GLU A 145 6.10 -12.04 112.52
CA GLU A 145 5.20 -10.84 112.31
C GLU A 145 5.79 -9.55 112.80
N GLY A 146 5.57 -8.46 112.13
CA GLY A 146 5.89 -7.09 112.57
C GLY A 146 7.34 -6.69 112.37
N VAL A 147 8.13 -7.47 111.62
CA VAL A 147 9.52 -7.14 111.17
C VAL A 147 9.49 -6.80 109.69
N GLU A 148 10.30 -5.89 109.30
CA GLU A 148 10.56 -5.58 107.94
C GLU A 148 11.36 -6.78 107.36
N LEU A 149 10.69 -7.55 106.49
CA LEU A 149 11.26 -8.71 105.81
C LEU A 149 12.01 -8.35 104.56
N PRO A 150 13.00 -9.01 104.17
CA PRO A 150 13.78 -8.81 102.95
C PRO A 150 12.96 -9.24 101.74
N THR A 151 13.28 -8.68 100.59
CA THR A 151 12.80 -9.09 99.26
C THR A 151 13.61 -10.27 98.77
N ILE A 152 12.93 -11.31 98.27
CA ILE A 152 13.47 -12.45 97.61
C ILE A 152 13.56 -12.12 96.09
N SER A 153 14.76 -12.18 95.57
CA SER A 153 15.02 -11.91 94.20
C SER A 153 15.58 -13.11 93.43
N GLY A 154 15.27 -13.20 92.17
CA GLY A 154 15.85 -14.23 91.31
C GLY A 154 15.83 -13.77 89.84
N SER A 155 16.60 -14.46 89.01
CA SER A 155 16.63 -14.19 87.53
C SER A 155 16.80 -15.43 86.72
N PHE A 156 16.23 -15.39 85.52
CA PHE A 156 16.33 -16.44 84.53
C PHE A 156 16.65 -15.76 83.19
N PHE A 157 17.63 -16.25 82.47
CA PHE A 157 17.92 -15.78 81.10
C PHE A 157 18.03 -16.99 80.17
N LYS A 158 17.30 -17.00 79.07
CA LYS A 158 17.43 -17.99 78.07
C LYS A 158 17.25 -17.35 76.71
N LYS A 159 18.16 -17.70 75.81
CA LYS A 159 18.05 -17.34 74.37
C LYS A 159 17.90 -18.65 73.58
N PHE A 160 16.85 -18.65 72.77
CA PHE A 160 16.64 -19.68 71.72
C PHE A 160 17.08 -19.06 70.42
N ASP A 161 17.84 -19.72 69.67
CA ASP A 161 18.33 -19.28 68.36
C ASP A 161 17.86 -20.21 67.25
N GLY A 162 18.22 -19.89 65.98
CA GLY A 162 17.75 -20.58 64.83
C GLY A 162 18.16 -22.04 64.68
N GLU A 163 19.06 -22.56 65.55
CA GLU A 163 19.32 -24.03 65.64
C GLU A 163 18.26 -24.74 66.47
N ASP A 164 17.63 -24.04 67.42
CA ASP A 164 16.61 -24.57 68.32
C ASP A 164 15.21 -24.31 67.80
N LEU A 165 15.01 -23.19 67.06
CA LEU A 165 13.72 -22.71 66.60
C LEU A 165 13.81 -22.23 65.15
N HIS A 166 13.14 -22.94 64.20
CA HIS A 166 13.05 -22.51 62.85
C HIS A 166 11.70 -22.92 62.22
N LEU A 167 11.25 -22.16 61.24
CA LEU A 167 10.10 -22.46 60.43
C LEU A 167 10.60 -22.94 59.08
N GLU A 168 10.31 -24.20 58.73
CA GLU A 168 10.60 -24.77 57.42
C GLU A 168 9.34 -24.88 56.61
N MET A 169 9.43 -24.49 55.31
CA MET A 169 8.30 -24.49 54.42
C MET A 169 8.77 -24.79 53.00
N ASP A 170 8.09 -25.72 52.32
CA ASP A 170 8.22 -25.91 50.88
C ASP A 170 7.34 -24.90 50.15
N ILE A 171 7.94 -24.06 49.37
CA ILE A 171 7.29 -22.99 48.61
C ILE A 171 7.12 -23.42 47.15
N PRO A 172 5.95 -23.28 46.54
CA PRO A 172 5.73 -23.56 45.13
C PRO A 172 6.73 -22.85 44.22
N GLU A 173 7.15 -23.51 43.11
CA GLU A 173 8.10 -22.96 42.13
C GLU A 173 7.63 -21.64 41.52
N GLN A 174 6.32 -21.41 41.48
CA GLN A 174 5.70 -20.18 41.00
C GLN A 174 6.02 -18.99 41.89
N ILE A 175 6.17 -19.20 43.21
CA ILE A 175 6.49 -18.15 44.18
C ILE A 175 8.02 -18.03 44.28
N LYS A 176 8.56 -16.89 43.83
CA LYS A 176 10.02 -16.66 43.78
C LYS A 176 10.61 -16.05 45.07
N SER A 177 9.77 -15.41 45.85
CA SER A 177 10.19 -14.86 47.14
C SER A 177 9.04 -14.80 48.13
N VAL A 178 9.32 -14.92 49.41
CA VAL A 178 8.39 -14.72 50.50
C VAL A 178 8.99 -13.68 51.42
N LYS A 179 8.30 -12.55 51.66
CA LYS A 179 8.78 -11.47 52.53
C LYS A 179 8.42 -11.65 53.98
N LYS A 180 7.24 -12.22 54.21
CA LYS A 180 6.66 -12.32 55.55
C LYS A 180 5.73 -13.50 55.62
N VAL A 181 5.70 -14.19 56.74
CA VAL A 181 4.76 -15.23 57.11
C VAL A 181 3.88 -14.69 58.24
N ILE A 182 2.58 -14.74 58.12
CA ILE A 182 1.57 -14.27 59.09
C ILE A 182 0.81 -15.52 59.58
N PHE A 183 0.70 -15.66 60.90
CA PHE A 183 0.07 -16.84 61.49
C PHE A 183 -1.39 -16.53 61.92
N ARG A 184 -2.24 -17.52 61.82
CA ARG A 184 -3.59 -17.53 62.35
C ARG A 184 -3.79 -18.70 63.32
N ASP A 185 -4.58 -18.53 64.34
CA ASP A 185 -4.91 -19.62 65.25
C ASP A 185 -5.83 -20.69 64.57
N ILE A 186 -5.95 -21.86 65.24
CA ILE A 186 -6.75 -23.00 64.75
C ILE A 186 -8.20 -22.62 64.53
N ASP A 187 -8.71 -21.69 65.34
CA ASP A 187 -10.13 -21.25 65.25
C ASP A 187 -10.34 -20.07 64.27
N ASN A 188 -9.29 -19.57 63.64
CA ASN A 188 -9.30 -18.40 62.78
C ASN A 188 -9.89 -17.12 63.41
N ASN A 189 -9.98 -17.08 64.76
CA ASN A 189 -10.58 -15.98 65.51
C ASN A 189 -9.55 -14.97 66.03
N HIS A 190 -8.27 -15.36 66.01
CA HIS A 190 -7.16 -14.53 66.49
C HIS A 190 -6.03 -14.57 65.49
N HIS A 191 -5.30 -13.48 65.39
CA HIS A 191 -4.09 -13.44 64.61
C HIS A 191 -2.93 -13.96 65.46
N GLY A 192 -2.17 -14.88 64.90
CA GLY A 192 -0.95 -15.40 65.52
C GLY A 192 -1.03 -16.81 66.05
N ALA A 193 0.11 -17.50 66.03
CA ALA A 193 0.27 -18.82 66.62
C ALA A 193 0.47 -18.71 68.15
N PRO A 194 -0.37 -19.34 69.00
CA PRO A 194 -0.28 -19.21 70.43
C PRO A 194 0.93 -20.01 71.00
N MET A 195 1.59 -19.37 71.94
CA MET A 195 2.63 -20.01 72.77
C MET A 195 2.26 -19.71 74.25
N HIS A 196 2.09 -20.75 75.07
CA HIS A 196 1.79 -20.62 76.49
C HIS A 196 3.05 -20.56 77.30
N LEU A 197 3.23 -19.48 78.06
CA LEU A 197 4.33 -19.26 78.95
C LEU A 197 3.76 -19.33 80.40
N SER A 198 4.30 -20.28 81.17
CA SER A 198 3.99 -20.38 82.59
C SER A 198 5.25 -20.16 83.45
N VAL A 199 5.18 -19.27 84.39
CA VAL A 199 6.21 -19.02 85.35
C VAL A 199 5.74 -19.56 86.70
N ASP A 200 6.40 -20.59 87.20
CA ASP A 200 6.01 -21.37 88.40
C ASP A 200 6.75 -20.84 89.63
N PHE A 201 5.98 -20.39 90.60
CA PHE A 201 6.41 -19.90 91.89
C PHE A 201 5.94 -20.78 93.07
N ALA A 202 5.48 -22.03 92.75
CA ALA A 202 4.87 -22.90 93.79
C ALA A 202 5.70 -23.08 95.02
N ASP A 203 7.03 -23.25 94.84
CA ASP A 203 7.96 -23.36 95.99
C ASP A 203 8.05 -22.12 96.88
N LEU A 204 7.66 -20.97 96.32
CA LEU A 204 7.69 -19.66 97.02
C LEU A 204 6.27 -19.23 97.47
N ALA A 205 5.27 -19.99 97.22
CA ALA A 205 3.85 -19.54 97.48
C ALA A 205 3.65 -19.26 99.01
N GLY A 206 4.36 -20.05 99.84
CA GLY A 206 4.27 -19.87 101.32
C GLY A 206 4.86 -18.58 101.90
N VAL A 207 5.75 -17.96 101.15
CA VAL A 207 6.44 -16.68 101.60
C VAL A 207 6.15 -15.53 100.63
N ASN A 208 5.39 -15.74 99.60
CA ASN A 208 5.06 -14.75 98.63
C ASN A 208 4.08 -13.71 99.21
N GLY A 209 4.54 -12.55 99.52
CA GLY A 209 3.78 -11.42 100.03
C GLY A 209 3.24 -10.47 98.91
N GLY A 210 3.42 -10.82 97.70
CA GLY A 210 3.29 -10.05 96.53
C GLY A 210 4.62 -9.62 96.00
N GLY A 211 4.68 -9.05 94.84
CA GLY A 211 5.96 -8.65 94.26
C GLY A 211 5.87 -8.19 92.87
N GLN A 212 6.96 -8.22 92.20
CA GLN A 212 7.05 -7.80 90.79
C GLN A 212 7.88 -8.84 90.01
N LEU A 213 7.40 -9.14 88.77
CA LEU A 213 8.16 -9.88 87.75
C LEU A 213 8.57 -8.86 86.68
N GLN A 214 9.88 -8.68 86.57
CA GLN A 214 10.44 -8.00 85.37
C GLN A 214 10.47 -9.01 84.24
N PHE A 215 9.80 -8.68 83.13
CA PHE A 215 9.64 -9.57 82.00
C PHE A 215 10.16 -8.87 80.76
N ASP A 216 11.27 -9.33 80.24
CA ASP A 216 11.86 -8.87 79.01
C ASP A 216 11.81 -10.01 77.98
N LEU A 217 11.04 -9.78 76.93
CA LEU A 217 10.87 -10.71 75.82
C LEU A 217 11.21 -10.01 74.51
N LYS A 218 12.00 -10.63 73.69
CA LYS A 218 12.38 -10.11 72.37
C LYS A 218 12.30 -11.22 71.34
N LEU A 219 11.58 -10.94 70.24
CA LEU A 219 11.56 -11.77 69.06
C LEU A 219 12.26 -11.02 67.91
N GLU A 220 13.37 -11.54 67.43
CA GLU A 220 14.08 -10.97 66.32
C GLU A 220 13.43 -11.42 65.01
N GLY A 221 13.14 -10.51 64.07
CA GLY A 221 12.56 -10.78 62.76
C GLY A 221 11.06 -11.07 62.75
N GLY A 222 10.32 -10.74 63.84
CA GLY A 222 8.90 -10.97 63.88
C GLY A 222 8.13 -10.00 64.76
N THR A 223 6.83 -10.22 64.82
CA THR A 223 5.91 -9.47 65.74
C THR A 223 5.18 -10.47 66.62
N PHE A 224 4.92 -10.08 67.84
CA PHE A 224 4.13 -10.86 68.78
C PHE A 224 3.17 -9.99 69.58
N ARG A 225 2.16 -10.63 70.17
CA ARG A 225 1.22 -10.02 71.10
C ARG A 225 1.15 -10.86 72.38
N ILE A 226 1.21 -10.23 73.52
CA ILE A 226 1.17 -10.94 74.80
C ILE A 226 -0.13 -10.62 75.50
N LEU A 227 -0.83 -11.71 75.90
CA LEU A 227 -2.02 -11.62 76.73
C LEU A 227 -1.72 -12.18 78.15
N ASP A 228 -2.27 -11.56 79.18
CA ASP A 228 -2.25 -12.06 80.56
C ASP A 228 -3.25 -13.22 80.76
N ALA A 229 -3.21 -13.91 81.90
CA ALA A 229 -4.12 -14.98 82.27
C ALA A 229 -5.64 -14.55 82.25
N LYS A 230 -5.95 -13.27 82.13
CA LYS A 230 -7.31 -12.74 81.99
C LYS A 230 -7.66 -12.30 80.56
N ASN A 231 -6.80 -12.67 79.61
CA ASN A 231 -6.91 -12.28 78.22
C ASN A 231 -6.85 -10.76 78.01
N ASN A 232 -6.13 -10.02 78.81
CA ASN A 232 -5.84 -8.63 78.58
C ASN A 232 -4.52 -8.54 77.78
N GLU A 233 -4.56 -7.74 76.70
CA GLU A 233 -3.34 -7.48 75.91
C GLU A 233 -2.43 -6.56 76.75
N ILE A 234 -1.19 -7.02 76.93
CA ILE A 234 -0.18 -6.32 77.69
C ILE A 234 0.95 -5.80 76.78
N CYS A 235 1.10 -6.39 75.59
CA CYS A 235 2.07 -5.99 74.62
C CYS A 235 1.65 -6.35 73.20
N ASN A 236 2.03 -5.47 72.23
CA ASN A 236 1.95 -5.73 70.81
C ASN A 236 3.18 -5.13 70.13
N GLY A 237 4.06 -5.98 69.54
CA GLY A 237 5.32 -5.56 68.93
C GLY A 237 6.31 -6.71 68.79
N ASN A 238 7.58 -6.38 68.75
CA ASN A 238 8.69 -7.35 68.69
C ASN A 238 9.57 -7.39 69.97
N GLU A 239 9.29 -6.52 70.93
CA GLU A 239 10.01 -6.36 72.19
C GLU A 239 9.04 -5.93 73.30
N TYR A 240 9.09 -6.64 74.42
CA TYR A 240 8.34 -6.29 75.63
C TYR A 240 9.31 -6.20 76.77
N ASN A 241 9.34 -5.09 77.46
CA ASN A 241 10.14 -4.85 78.65
C ASN A 241 9.29 -4.03 79.64
N ASP A 242 8.72 -4.72 80.64
CA ASP A 242 7.90 -4.12 81.66
C ASP A 242 7.87 -4.99 82.93
N THR A 243 7.24 -4.44 83.96
CA THR A 243 7.13 -5.10 85.25
C THR A 243 5.69 -5.52 85.52
N TYR A 244 5.48 -6.81 85.77
CA TYR A 244 4.18 -7.39 86.03
C TYR A 244 4.04 -7.66 87.56
N ALA A 245 2.89 -7.26 88.12
CA ALA A 245 2.67 -7.44 89.56
C ALA A 245 2.38 -8.93 89.92
N ILE A 246 3.12 -9.47 90.89
CA ILE A 246 2.90 -10.83 91.44
C ILE A 246 1.91 -10.64 92.60
N GLU A 247 0.74 -11.28 92.54
CA GLU A 247 -0.22 -11.28 93.64
C GLU A 247 0.29 -12.07 94.84
N SER A 248 -0.10 -11.62 96.03
CA SER A 248 0.31 -12.36 97.26
C SER A 248 -0.22 -13.79 97.27
N GLY A 249 0.71 -14.79 97.34
CA GLY A 249 0.37 -16.16 97.38
C GLY A 249 0.18 -16.78 95.95
N ALA A 250 0.48 -16.02 94.85
CA ALA A 250 0.45 -16.59 93.55
C ALA A 250 1.42 -17.80 93.45
N GLU A 251 0.96 -18.92 92.90
CA GLU A 251 1.75 -20.14 92.64
C GLU A 251 2.33 -20.10 91.22
N THR A 252 1.55 -19.57 90.24
CA THR A 252 1.97 -19.48 88.85
C THR A 252 1.53 -18.20 88.24
N LEU A 253 2.21 -17.73 87.25
CA LEU A 253 1.81 -16.69 86.33
C LEU A 253 1.83 -17.22 84.92
N ASP A 254 0.68 -17.11 84.27
CA ASP A 254 0.44 -17.62 82.92
C ASP A 254 0.30 -16.47 81.97
N PHE A 255 0.97 -16.56 80.81
CA PHE A 255 0.87 -15.65 79.73
C PHE A 255 0.65 -16.39 78.43
N THR A 256 -0.12 -15.85 77.49
CA THR A 256 -0.23 -16.37 76.13
C THR A 256 0.47 -15.36 75.22
N ILE A 257 1.46 -15.82 74.52
CA ILE A 257 2.24 -15.08 73.55
C ILE A 257 1.76 -15.56 72.15
N TYR A 258 1.16 -14.68 71.40
CA TYR A 258 0.80 -14.97 70.00
C TYR A 258 1.92 -14.46 69.09
N VAL A 259 2.64 -15.34 68.38
CA VAL A 259 3.53 -14.94 67.32
C VAL A 259 2.67 -14.62 66.10
N GLU A 260 2.57 -13.33 65.78
CA GLU A 260 1.68 -12.86 64.74
C GLU A 260 2.29 -12.94 63.35
N SER A 261 3.60 -12.67 63.25
CA SER A 261 4.27 -12.75 61.95
C SER A 261 5.80 -12.88 62.09
N LEU A 262 6.40 -13.45 61.05
CA LEU A 262 7.86 -13.53 60.89
C LEU A 262 8.24 -12.87 59.55
N THR A 263 9.24 -12.01 59.58
CA THR A 263 9.83 -11.37 58.40
C THR A 263 10.95 -12.23 57.86
N ASN A 264 10.91 -12.53 56.58
CA ASN A 264 11.95 -13.29 55.91
C ASN A 264 12.92 -12.36 55.18
N GLU A 265 14.21 -12.41 55.52
CA GLU A 265 15.27 -11.73 54.77
C GLU A 265 16.11 -12.73 53.93
N THR A 266 15.81 -14.03 54.00
CA THR A 266 16.54 -15.11 53.34
C THR A 266 15.88 -15.45 52.02
N PRO A 267 16.61 -15.49 50.89
CA PRO A 267 16.07 -15.99 49.64
C PRO A 267 15.77 -17.49 49.75
N LEU A 268 14.77 -17.95 48.96
CA LEU A 268 14.47 -19.36 48.79
C LEU A 268 15.73 -20.12 48.30
N ASP A 269 15.90 -21.37 48.74
CA ASP A 269 16.99 -22.20 48.25
C ASP A 269 16.73 -22.75 46.83
N GLU A 270 17.67 -23.54 46.28
CA GLU A 270 17.55 -24.12 44.92
C GLU A 270 16.40 -25.14 44.80
N ASN A 271 15.81 -25.59 45.92
CA ASN A 271 14.69 -26.50 46.00
C ASN A 271 13.36 -25.78 46.35
N HIS A 272 13.32 -24.46 46.31
CA HIS A 272 12.21 -23.64 46.78
C HIS A 272 11.86 -23.88 48.27
N HIS A 273 12.81 -24.22 49.08
CA HIS A 273 12.64 -24.41 50.50
C HIS A 273 12.93 -23.12 51.26
N LEU A 274 12.01 -22.74 52.14
CA LEU A 274 12.11 -21.58 53.04
C LEU A 274 12.44 -22.07 54.44
N ASP A 275 13.54 -21.58 55.00
CA ASP A 275 13.94 -21.80 56.37
C ASP A 275 14.11 -20.47 57.09
N ILE A 276 13.18 -20.14 58.02
CA ILE A 276 13.16 -18.88 58.75
C ILE A 276 13.61 -19.16 60.18
N PRO A 277 14.84 -18.78 60.58
CA PRO A 277 15.30 -18.93 61.93
C PRO A 277 14.58 -17.94 62.86
N LEU A 278 14.06 -18.44 63.98
CA LEU A 278 13.46 -17.63 65.03
C LEU A 278 14.51 -17.40 66.15
N VAL A 279 14.63 -16.18 66.55
CA VAL A 279 15.47 -15.81 67.71
C VAL A 279 14.60 -15.21 68.78
N LEU A 280 14.35 -16.01 69.81
CA LEU A 280 13.51 -15.63 70.95
C LEU A 280 14.36 -15.49 72.19
N THR A 281 14.31 -14.37 72.82
CA THR A 281 15.07 -14.12 74.06
C THR A 281 14.11 -13.87 75.21
N PHE A 282 14.27 -14.62 76.24
CA PHE A 282 13.58 -14.38 77.55
C PHE A 282 14.60 -13.94 78.57
N ASP A 283 14.33 -12.80 79.23
CA ASP A 283 15.08 -12.34 80.43
C ASP A 283 14.04 -12.00 81.49
N LEU A 284 14.02 -12.84 82.53
CA LEU A 284 13.04 -12.72 83.56
C LEU A 284 13.74 -12.46 84.89
N GLY A 285 13.35 -11.37 85.54
CA GLY A 285 13.76 -11.05 86.91
C GLY A 285 12.56 -10.94 87.81
N PHE A 286 12.68 -11.48 89.05
CA PHE A 286 11.57 -11.29 89.98
C PHE A 286 12.07 -10.76 91.31
N GLU A 287 11.22 -9.99 91.94
CA GLU A 287 11.30 -9.51 93.26
C GLU A 287 10.03 -9.87 94.05
N ILE A 288 10.09 -10.70 95.09
CA ILE A 288 8.96 -11.14 95.89
C ILE A 288 9.19 -10.64 97.34
N ASP A 289 8.16 -9.89 97.78
CA ASP A 289 8.15 -9.53 99.18
C ASP A 289 7.91 -10.70 100.10
N ALA A 290 8.77 -10.93 101.01
CA ALA A 290 8.60 -11.97 101.98
C ALA A 290 7.46 -11.66 102.97
N LYS A 291 6.54 -12.63 103.17
CA LYS A 291 5.49 -12.50 104.19
C LYS A 291 5.81 -13.36 105.41
N PRO A 292 5.30 -12.89 106.56
CA PRO A 292 5.46 -13.70 107.77
C PRO A 292 4.89 -15.09 107.64
N GLY A 293 5.61 -16.16 108.21
CA GLY A 293 5.19 -17.52 108.10
C GLY A 293 6.36 -18.52 108.11
N LYS A 294 6.07 -19.81 108.06
CA LYS A 294 7.09 -20.90 107.95
C LYS A 294 7.10 -21.44 106.59
N PHE A 295 8.30 -21.53 106.00
CA PHE A 295 8.47 -22.19 104.70
C PHE A 295 9.77 -23.04 104.70
N SER A 296 9.81 -23.99 103.83
CA SER A 296 10.96 -24.83 103.60
C SER A 296 11.32 -24.76 102.15
N LEU A 297 12.61 -24.47 101.84
CA LEU A 297 13.18 -24.63 100.49
C LEU A 297 13.67 -26.09 100.33
N ALA A 298 12.68 -26.98 100.14
CA ALA A 298 12.99 -28.37 99.91
C ALA A 298 13.65 -28.65 98.52
N HIS A 299 13.43 -27.77 97.62
CA HIS A 299 13.94 -27.75 96.27
C HIS A 299 14.34 -26.33 95.90
N GLN A 300 15.29 -26.16 94.98
CA GLN A 300 15.57 -24.88 94.42
C GLN A 300 14.31 -24.45 93.58
N PRO A 301 13.82 -23.20 93.68
CA PRO A 301 12.77 -22.73 92.89
C PRO A 301 13.07 -22.81 91.39
N HIS A 302 12.14 -23.22 90.63
CA HIS A 302 12.30 -23.40 89.16
C HIS A 302 11.38 -22.45 88.42
N ILE A 303 11.92 -21.96 87.38
CA ILE A 303 11.07 -21.33 86.36
C ILE A 303 10.86 -22.36 85.27
N LYS A 304 9.59 -22.75 85.04
CA LYS A 304 9.24 -23.59 83.95
C LYS A 304 8.74 -22.71 82.82
N LEU A 305 9.43 -22.88 81.68
CA LEU A 305 9.03 -22.25 80.46
C LEU A 305 8.47 -23.38 79.58
N ASN A 306 7.12 -23.38 79.43
CA ASN A 306 6.46 -24.28 78.53
C ASN A 306 5.98 -23.46 77.36
N ALA A 307 6.45 -23.80 76.18
CA ALA A 307 5.98 -23.17 74.96
C ALA A 307 5.59 -24.25 73.97
N ASP A 308 4.39 -24.20 73.51
CA ASP A 308 3.86 -25.07 72.48
C ASP A 308 3.25 -24.22 71.39
N PHE A 309 3.74 -24.44 70.17
CA PHE A 309 3.32 -23.65 69.02
C PHE A 309 2.21 -24.39 68.29
N GLU A 310 1.00 -23.85 68.27
CA GLU A 310 -0.10 -24.37 67.45
C GLU A 310 -0.60 -23.24 66.53
N TYR A 311 -0.68 -23.50 65.25
CA TYR A 311 -1.28 -22.56 64.31
C TYR A 311 -2.27 -23.29 63.41
N GLY A 312 -3.37 -22.58 62.97
CA GLY A 312 -4.43 -23.13 62.14
C GLY A 312 -4.17 -22.92 60.65
N ASP A 313 -3.60 -21.75 60.33
CA ASP A 313 -3.31 -21.36 58.95
C ASP A 313 -2.15 -20.36 58.92
N ALA A 314 -1.55 -20.19 57.75
CA ALA A 314 -0.52 -19.17 57.53
C ALA A 314 -0.85 -18.37 56.26
N GLU A 315 -0.58 -17.10 56.35
CA GLU A 315 -0.57 -16.20 55.18
C GLU A 315 0.86 -15.84 54.86
N VAL A 316 1.16 -15.89 53.55
CA VAL A 316 2.49 -15.49 53.06
C VAL A 316 2.36 -14.18 52.29
N GLU A 317 3.21 -13.22 52.63
CA GLU A 317 3.35 -11.97 51.85
C GLU A 317 4.37 -12.21 50.77
N VAL A 318 3.91 -12.11 49.50
CA VAL A 318 4.70 -12.37 48.30
C VAL A 318 4.96 -11.09 47.53
N ASP A 319 6.08 -11.06 46.81
CA ASP A 319 6.40 -9.92 45.92
C ASP A 319 5.43 -9.79 44.74
N ALA A 320 5.23 -8.56 44.26
CA ALA A 320 4.57 -8.29 43.00
C ALA A 320 5.22 -9.07 41.85
N GLY A 321 4.39 -9.49 40.89
CA GLY A 321 4.85 -10.24 39.70
C GLY A 321 5.11 -11.73 39.91
N VAL A 322 4.65 -12.29 41.04
CA VAL A 322 4.64 -13.74 41.24
C VAL A 322 3.65 -14.38 40.28
N ASN A 323 4.11 -15.26 39.38
CA ASN A 323 3.29 -15.94 38.40
C ASN A 323 2.47 -17.05 39.06
N LEU A 324 1.14 -16.89 39.04
CA LEU A 324 0.19 -17.86 39.53
C LEU A 324 -0.17 -18.87 38.44
N VAL A 325 -0.24 -18.41 37.21
CA VAL A 325 -0.50 -19.20 36.00
C VAL A 325 0.51 -18.80 34.94
N GLU A 326 1.10 -19.75 34.26
CA GLU A 326 1.96 -19.52 33.09
C GLU A 326 1.70 -20.63 32.06
N TYR A 327 1.25 -20.24 30.85
CA TYR A 327 0.98 -21.19 29.80
C TYR A 327 1.25 -20.55 28.43
N SER A 328 1.78 -21.32 27.49
CA SER A 328 1.96 -20.93 26.10
C SER A 328 1.32 -21.97 25.18
N ALA A 329 0.35 -21.52 24.38
CA ALA A 329 -0.32 -22.38 23.44
C ALA A 329 0.59 -22.77 22.26
N ASN A 330 0.40 -23.99 21.75
CA ASN A 330 1.08 -24.50 20.57
C ASN A 330 0.17 -24.37 19.31
N GLU A 331 0.73 -24.75 18.15
CA GLU A 331 0.01 -24.70 16.85
C GLU A 331 -1.02 -25.83 16.65
N ASP A 332 -1.46 -26.50 17.71
CA ASP A 332 -2.48 -27.53 17.62
C ASP A 332 -3.90 -26.94 17.51
N GLY A 333 -4.79 -27.59 16.75
CA GLY A 333 -6.20 -27.20 16.58
C GLY A 333 -6.52 -26.61 15.24
N ASP A 334 -7.75 -26.08 15.11
CA ASP A 334 -8.24 -25.51 13.86
C ASP A 334 -7.62 -24.12 13.62
N PRO A 335 -7.04 -23.85 12.43
CA PRO A 335 -6.49 -22.55 12.09
C PRO A 335 -7.60 -21.52 11.76
N ILE A 336 -7.27 -20.26 11.89
CA ILE A 336 -8.01 -19.17 11.25
C ILE A 336 -7.65 -19.20 9.78
N GLU A 337 -8.63 -19.34 8.88
CA GLU A 337 -8.38 -19.42 7.44
C GLU A 337 -8.84 -18.16 6.74
N ILE A 338 -7.91 -17.48 6.08
CA ILE A 338 -8.21 -16.44 5.10
C ILE A 338 -8.24 -17.11 3.74
N THR A 339 -9.41 -17.15 3.10
CA THR A 339 -9.64 -17.87 1.85
C THR A 339 -9.93 -16.92 0.70
N GLY A 340 -9.76 -17.39 -0.54
CA GLY A 340 -10.13 -16.64 -1.74
C GLY A 340 -9.18 -15.52 -2.09
N LEU A 341 -7.92 -15.62 -1.70
CA LEU A 341 -6.88 -14.71 -2.20
C LEU A 341 -6.54 -15.09 -3.65
N PRO A 342 -6.53 -14.12 -4.59
CA PRO A 342 -6.16 -14.36 -5.98
C PRO A 342 -4.77 -14.99 -6.13
N GLU A 343 -4.60 -15.89 -7.10
CA GLU A 343 -3.32 -16.56 -7.40
C GLU A 343 -2.16 -15.57 -7.68
N GLN A 344 -2.48 -14.35 -8.02
CA GLN A 344 -1.54 -13.27 -8.28
C GLN A 344 -0.85 -12.77 -7.00
N ILE A 345 -1.44 -12.99 -5.83
CA ILE A 345 -0.82 -12.64 -4.54
C ILE A 345 0.20 -13.71 -4.18
N LYS A 346 1.48 -13.38 -4.24
CA LYS A 346 2.60 -14.32 -3.98
C LYS A 346 3.04 -14.34 -2.52
N ALA A 347 2.87 -13.24 -1.80
CA ALA A 347 3.11 -13.16 -0.37
C ALA A 347 2.21 -12.08 0.23
N VAL A 348 1.68 -12.32 1.43
CA VAL A 348 0.90 -11.37 2.21
C VAL A 348 1.76 -10.87 3.37
N ASN A 349 2.00 -9.58 3.41
CA ASN A 349 2.73 -8.92 4.50
C ASN A 349 1.77 -8.43 5.59
N ARG A 350 0.61 -7.92 5.21
CA ARG A 350 -0.36 -7.37 6.15
C ARG A 350 -1.78 -7.47 5.58
N VAL A 351 -2.73 -7.84 6.43
CA VAL A 351 -4.17 -7.73 6.17
C VAL A 351 -4.73 -6.71 7.15
N SER A 352 -5.20 -5.56 6.65
CA SER A 352 -5.79 -4.52 7.50
C SER A 352 -7.29 -4.71 7.60
N MET A 353 -7.84 -4.48 8.80
CA MET A 353 -9.26 -4.67 9.08
C MET A 353 -10.04 -3.37 8.96
N VAL A 354 -11.32 -3.47 8.62
CA VAL A 354 -12.23 -2.34 8.64
C VAL A 354 -12.37 -1.82 10.08
N GLN A 355 -12.18 -0.52 10.29
CA GLN A 355 -12.12 0.09 11.62
C GLN A 355 -13.52 0.37 12.20
N ASN A 356 -14.32 -0.66 12.40
CA ASN A 356 -15.68 -0.60 12.98
C ASN A 356 -15.97 -1.86 13.80
N ASP A 357 -17.24 -2.07 14.19
CA ASP A 357 -17.68 -3.20 15.01
C ASP A 357 -17.66 -4.56 14.26
N SER A 358 -17.39 -4.59 12.94
CA SER A 358 -17.24 -5.83 12.17
C SER A 358 -15.82 -6.42 12.24
N SER A 359 -14.94 -5.90 13.09
CA SER A 359 -13.56 -6.37 13.27
C SER A 359 -13.26 -6.60 14.75
N LEU A 360 -14.19 -7.25 15.46
CA LEU A 360 -14.08 -7.61 16.86
C LEU A 360 -13.94 -9.13 17.00
N LEU A 361 -13.01 -9.56 17.86
CA LEU A 361 -12.87 -10.93 18.31
C LEU A 361 -13.18 -10.99 19.81
N ASN A 362 -13.99 -11.90 20.26
CA ASN A 362 -14.19 -12.14 21.68
C ASN A 362 -13.17 -13.19 22.17
N PHE A 363 -12.25 -12.74 23.04
CA PHE A 363 -11.27 -13.56 23.70
C PHE A 363 -11.70 -13.84 25.13
N TYR A 364 -11.58 -15.08 25.59
CA TYR A 364 -11.90 -15.47 26.96
C TYR A 364 -10.79 -16.33 27.57
N ALA A 365 -10.73 -16.29 28.92
CA ALA A 365 -9.97 -17.20 29.74
C ALA A 365 -10.85 -17.60 30.95
N LYS A 366 -11.32 -18.85 30.94
CA LYS A 366 -12.25 -19.41 31.92
C LYS A 366 -11.54 -20.38 32.86
N GLY A 367 -12.11 -20.59 34.06
CA GLY A 367 -11.54 -21.47 35.05
C GLY A 367 -10.51 -20.78 35.95
N LEU A 368 -10.48 -19.45 36.00
CA LEU A 368 -9.66 -18.64 36.90
C LEU A 368 -10.38 -18.25 38.20
N GLU A 369 -11.66 -18.68 38.38
CA GLU A 369 -12.51 -18.36 39.56
C GLU A 369 -11.89 -18.84 40.87
N TRP A 370 -11.00 -19.83 40.83
CA TRP A 370 -10.30 -20.33 42.01
C TRP A 370 -9.41 -19.29 42.69
N LEU A 371 -9.02 -18.21 41.98
CA LEU A 371 -8.31 -17.08 42.57
C LEU A 371 -9.20 -16.33 43.60
N GLY A 372 -10.54 -16.51 43.58
CA GLY A 372 -11.50 -16.09 44.59
C GLY A 372 -11.33 -14.63 44.99
N GLU A 373 -11.09 -14.41 46.31
CA GLU A 373 -10.94 -13.04 46.87
C GLU A 373 -9.69 -12.29 46.36
N TYR A 374 -8.74 -12.99 45.75
CA TYR A 374 -7.53 -12.36 45.18
C TYR A 374 -7.73 -11.86 43.76
N ALA A 375 -8.87 -12.14 43.09
CA ALA A 375 -9.10 -11.82 41.69
C ALA A 375 -8.98 -10.32 41.37
N GLU A 376 -9.28 -9.45 42.35
CA GLU A 376 -9.12 -7.99 42.19
C GLU A 376 -7.67 -7.52 42.17
N ASP A 377 -6.75 -8.29 42.80
CA ASP A 377 -5.33 -7.97 42.90
C ASP A 377 -4.51 -8.69 41.82
N VAL A 378 -5.10 -9.62 41.10
CA VAL A 378 -4.46 -10.42 40.04
C VAL A 378 -4.69 -9.78 38.69
N VAL A 379 -3.61 -9.58 37.97
CA VAL A 379 -3.62 -9.15 36.58
C VAL A 379 -3.26 -10.32 35.68
N VAL A 380 -4.03 -10.49 34.63
CA VAL A 380 -3.74 -11.47 33.58
C VAL A 380 -3.15 -10.75 32.37
N GLU A 381 -1.92 -11.14 32.03
CA GLU A 381 -1.25 -10.70 30.82
C GLU A 381 -1.36 -11.78 29.75
N VAL A 382 -1.89 -11.40 28.57
CA VAL A 382 -2.00 -12.30 27.43
C VAL A 382 -1.14 -11.75 26.30
N THR A 383 -0.05 -12.42 25.99
CA THR A 383 0.73 -12.12 24.80
C THR A 383 0.08 -12.78 23.61
N LEU A 384 -0.33 -11.96 22.66
CA LEU A 384 -1.00 -12.41 21.44
C LEU A 384 0.03 -12.91 20.42
N PRO A 385 -0.38 -13.77 19.46
CA PRO A 385 0.47 -14.16 18.35
C PRO A 385 1.03 -12.92 17.62
N ASP A 386 2.29 -12.97 17.21
CA ASP A 386 3.00 -11.83 16.63
C ASP A 386 2.30 -11.20 15.43
N TYR A 387 1.57 -12.00 14.69
CA TYR A 387 0.81 -11.51 13.52
C TYR A 387 -0.44 -10.71 13.89
N LEU A 388 -1.03 -10.90 15.08
CA LEU A 388 -2.28 -10.25 15.47
C LEU A 388 -2.00 -8.90 16.12
N LYS A 389 -2.50 -7.81 15.52
CA LYS A 389 -2.35 -6.45 16.05
C LYS A 389 -3.69 -5.85 16.40
N LEU A 390 -3.77 -5.27 17.62
CA LEU A 390 -4.98 -4.61 18.11
C LEU A 390 -4.90 -3.11 17.91
N ARG A 391 -6.05 -2.48 17.68
CA ARG A 391 -6.15 -1.02 17.78
C ARG A 391 -6.36 -0.61 19.23
N SER A 392 -5.81 0.54 19.60
CA SER A 392 -6.09 1.15 20.90
C SER A 392 -7.53 1.63 20.93
N THR A 393 -8.35 1.01 21.74
CA THR A 393 -9.74 1.41 22.01
C THR A 393 -9.82 1.94 23.44
N GLY A 394 -10.68 2.94 23.69
CA GLY A 394 -10.97 3.36 25.06
C GLY A 394 -11.87 2.32 25.74
N ASP A 395 -11.83 2.19 27.04
CA ASP A 395 -12.73 1.45 27.95
C ASP A 395 -13.30 0.11 27.43
N THR A 396 -12.39 -0.85 27.16
CA THR A 396 -12.72 -2.19 26.62
C THR A 396 -12.58 -3.31 27.65
N GLY A 397 -12.37 -2.98 28.93
CA GLY A 397 -12.10 -3.97 29.98
C GLY A 397 -10.67 -4.51 30.00
N TYR A 398 -9.81 -4.06 29.08
CA TYR A 398 -8.39 -4.38 29.02
C TYR A 398 -7.53 -3.19 28.60
N SER A 399 -6.24 -3.25 28.89
CA SER A 399 -5.22 -2.36 28.33
C SER A 399 -4.32 -3.13 27.38
N TYR A 400 -3.83 -2.49 26.30
CA TYR A 400 -2.99 -3.11 25.31
C TYR A 400 -1.64 -2.40 25.14
N ASP A 401 -0.57 -3.16 25.26
CA ASP A 401 0.81 -2.73 24.99
C ASP A 401 1.20 -3.20 23.59
N ALA A 402 1.21 -2.26 22.64
CA ALA A 402 1.52 -2.54 21.23
C ALA A 402 2.99 -2.91 20.98
N GLU A 403 3.93 -2.51 21.87
CA GLU A 403 5.36 -2.85 21.71
C GLU A 403 5.61 -4.32 22.05
N ARG A 404 4.90 -4.82 23.07
CA ARG A 404 5.01 -6.21 23.51
C ARG A 404 3.97 -7.14 22.92
N ASN A 405 2.99 -6.60 22.21
CA ASN A 405 1.81 -7.30 21.71
C ASN A 405 1.04 -8.02 22.83
N THR A 406 0.92 -7.38 23.98
CA THR A 406 0.37 -7.96 25.20
C THR A 406 -0.84 -7.17 25.66
N LEU A 407 -1.92 -7.86 25.96
CA LEU A 407 -3.07 -7.29 26.65
C LEU A 407 -3.02 -7.58 28.14
N ARG A 408 -3.53 -6.67 28.98
CA ARG A 408 -3.68 -6.82 30.42
C ARG A 408 -5.16 -6.65 30.75
N ALA A 409 -5.72 -7.61 31.44
CA ALA A 409 -7.12 -7.59 31.86
C ALA A 409 -7.28 -8.16 33.28
N ALA A 410 -8.33 -7.77 33.97
CA ALA A 410 -8.74 -8.37 35.23
C ALA A 410 -9.29 -9.81 34.97
N VAL A 411 -9.21 -10.67 35.97
CA VAL A 411 -9.72 -12.04 35.92
C VAL A 411 -11.18 -12.07 35.52
N ASP A 412 -12.03 -11.31 36.20
CA ASP A 412 -13.48 -11.29 35.93
C ASP A 412 -13.84 -10.87 34.51
N ALA A 413 -13.06 -9.92 33.95
CA ALA A 413 -13.27 -9.49 32.58
C ALA A 413 -12.97 -10.59 31.55
N LEU A 414 -11.99 -11.45 31.82
CA LEU A 414 -11.61 -12.55 30.94
C LEU A 414 -12.57 -13.74 31.06
N GLU A 415 -13.13 -13.98 32.25
CA GLU A 415 -14.19 -15.00 32.45
C GLU A 415 -15.45 -14.66 31.64
N ASP A 416 -15.84 -13.38 31.63
CA ASP A 416 -16.98 -12.86 30.85
C ASP A 416 -16.66 -12.74 29.35
N GLY A 417 -15.37 -12.69 28.99
CA GLY A 417 -14.85 -12.43 27.64
C GLY A 417 -14.64 -10.96 27.32
N VAL A 418 -13.55 -10.67 26.64
CA VAL A 418 -13.16 -9.31 26.21
C VAL A 418 -13.20 -9.16 24.70
N GLU A 419 -13.79 -8.07 24.22
CA GLU A 419 -13.84 -7.74 22.79
C GLU A 419 -12.53 -7.15 22.31
N LEU A 420 -11.73 -7.89 21.55
CA LEU A 420 -10.49 -7.46 20.94
C LEU A 420 -10.77 -6.74 19.63
N ALA A 421 -10.50 -5.46 19.57
CA ALA A 421 -10.63 -4.69 18.35
C ALA A 421 -9.40 -4.90 17.45
N ILE A 422 -9.54 -5.66 16.38
CA ILE A 422 -8.44 -6.00 15.51
C ILE A 422 -8.11 -4.83 14.58
N GLU A 423 -6.84 -4.45 14.52
CA GLU A 423 -6.32 -3.48 13.55
C GLU A 423 -5.87 -4.19 12.29
N ALA A 424 -5.04 -5.21 12.43
CA ALA A 424 -4.47 -5.93 11.31
C ALA A 424 -3.91 -7.30 11.71
N LEU A 425 -3.73 -8.15 10.70
CA LEU A 425 -2.84 -9.31 10.74
C LEU A 425 -1.54 -8.91 10.01
N ASP A 426 -0.42 -8.87 10.72
CA ASP A 426 0.88 -8.36 10.24
C ASP A 426 1.93 -9.47 10.27
N PHE A 427 2.40 -9.89 9.09
CA PHE A 427 3.35 -10.99 8.92
C PHE A 427 4.79 -10.51 8.69
N GLY A 428 5.02 -9.21 8.80
CA GLY A 428 6.34 -8.61 8.62
C GLY A 428 6.82 -8.48 7.18
N GLY A 429 8.09 -8.13 7.02
CA GLY A 429 8.64 -7.69 5.74
C GLY A 429 8.75 -8.77 4.65
N GLU A 430 8.93 -10.04 4.99
CA GLU A 430 8.97 -11.13 4.01
C GLU A 430 7.58 -11.64 3.63
N GLY A 431 6.62 -11.50 4.55
CA GLY A 431 5.26 -11.97 4.36
C GLY A 431 5.12 -13.49 4.39
N VAL A 432 3.87 -13.97 4.30
CA VAL A 432 3.51 -15.40 4.22
C VAL A 432 2.90 -15.68 2.85
N ALA A 433 3.36 -16.72 2.19
CA ALA A 433 2.79 -17.14 0.91
C ALA A 433 1.48 -17.91 1.14
N PRO A 434 0.39 -17.57 0.40
CA PRO A 434 -0.80 -18.41 0.36
C PRO A 434 -0.48 -19.82 -0.17
N ASP A 435 -1.30 -20.79 0.19
CA ASP A 435 -1.20 -22.14 -0.37
C ASP A 435 -1.58 -22.19 -1.87
N GLY A 436 -1.54 -23.38 -2.48
CA GLY A 436 -1.87 -23.54 -3.91
C GLY A 436 -3.36 -23.29 -4.25
N GLU A 437 -4.23 -23.09 -3.25
CA GLU A 437 -5.64 -22.78 -3.40
C GLU A 437 -5.96 -21.32 -3.02
N GLY A 438 -4.94 -20.52 -2.68
CA GLY A 438 -5.08 -19.11 -2.28
C GLY A 438 -5.54 -18.92 -0.84
N ASN A 439 -5.19 -19.83 0.07
CA ASN A 439 -5.57 -19.73 1.48
C ASN A 439 -4.36 -19.47 2.37
N LEU A 440 -4.58 -18.73 3.46
CA LEU A 440 -3.63 -18.56 4.57
C LEU A 440 -4.21 -19.20 5.83
N SER A 441 -3.48 -20.16 6.40
CA SER A 441 -3.83 -20.81 7.66
C SER A 441 -3.01 -20.23 8.80
N LEU A 442 -3.68 -19.66 9.81
CA LEU A 442 -3.06 -18.95 10.93
C LEU A 442 -3.46 -19.64 12.24
N TYR A 443 -2.47 -20.04 13.04
CA TYR A 443 -2.71 -20.66 14.32
C TYR A 443 -2.76 -19.61 15.44
N PHE A 444 -3.79 -19.67 16.28
CA PHE A 444 -3.91 -18.81 17.43
C PHE A 444 -3.10 -19.41 18.60
N THR A 445 -1.93 -18.84 18.88
CA THR A 445 -0.95 -19.32 19.86
C THR A 445 -0.66 -18.26 20.92
N PRO A 446 -1.62 -17.90 21.79
CA PRO A 446 -1.40 -16.93 22.84
C PRO A 446 -0.53 -17.52 23.96
N SER A 447 0.14 -16.65 24.70
CA SER A 447 0.75 -16.97 25.98
C SER A 447 0.02 -16.20 27.07
N ILE A 448 -0.31 -16.88 28.17
CA ILE A 448 -1.03 -16.29 29.30
C ILE A 448 -0.20 -16.37 30.57
N VAL A 449 -0.12 -15.29 31.31
CA VAL A 449 0.50 -15.19 32.62
C VAL A 449 -0.44 -14.46 33.57
N ALA A 450 -0.83 -15.11 34.67
CA ALA A 450 -1.55 -14.46 35.75
C ALA A 450 -0.62 -14.20 36.93
N HIS A 451 -0.54 -12.96 37.41
CA HIS A 451 0.35 -12.57 38.49
C HIS A 451 -0.27 -11.46 39.35
N PHE A 452 0.25 -11.25 40.54
CA PHE A 452 -0.14 -10.11 41.37
C PHE A 452 0.44 -8.80 40.82
N GLU A 453 -0.39 -7.76 40.77
CA GLU A 453 0.05 -6.43 40.34
C GLU A 453 0.91 -5.73 41.39
N ASN A 454 0.59 -5.96 42.67
CA ASN A 454 1.29 -5.43 43.85
C ASN A 454 1.73 -6.57 44.77
N ASP A 455 2.52 -6.25 45.83
CA ASP A 455 2.78 -7.17 46.91
C ASP A 455 1.43 -7.66 47.50
N ALA A 456 1.27 -8.95 47.64
CA ALA A 456 0.01 -9.56 48.05
C ALA A 456 0.20 -10.48 49.24
N THR A 457 -0.85 -10.61 50.07
CA THR A 457 -0.90 -11.58 51.15
C THR A 457 -1.76 -12.75 50.75
N ILE A 458 -1.22 -13.93 50.70
CA ILE A 458 -1.87 -15.14 50.20
C ILE A 458 -2.11 -16.09 51.38
N SER A 459 -3.35 -16.51 51.60
CA SER A 459 -3.66 -17.60 52.53
C SER A 459 -3.22 -18.94 51.93
N VAL A 460 -2.42 -19.67 52.65
CA VAL A 460 -1.90 -20.97 52.22
C VAL A 460 -3.03 -21.98 52.10
N SER A 461 -3.96 -22.00 53.01
CA SER A 461 -5.11 -22.94 53.00
C SER A 461 -6.07 -22.69 51.85
N GLN A 462 -6.14 -21.47 51.33
CA GLN A 462 -6.99 -21.12 50.18
C GLN A 462 -6.36 -21.47 48.83
N ILE A 463 -5.02 -21.46 48.76
CA ILE A 463 -4.30 -21.87 47.54
C ILE A 463 -4.19 -23.40 47.46
N MET A 464 -4.28 -24.09 48.61
CA MET A 464 -4.24 -25.56 48.68
C MET A 464 -5.55 -26.19 48.20
N HIS A 465 -5.98 -25.95 46.95
CA HIS A 465 -7.02 -26.71 46.35
C HIS A 465 -6.40 -28.00 45.80
N ASN A 466 -6.75 -29.14 46.41
CA ASN A 466 -6.36 -30.50 45.97
C ASN A 466 -7.08 -30.97 44.69
N GLU A 467 -7.62 -30.09 43.86
CA GLU A 467 -8.30 -30.41 42.61
C GLU A 467 -7.49 -29.81 41.44
N GLU A 468 -7.23 -30.64 40.42
CA GLU A 468 -6.68 -30.19 39.14
C GLU A 468 -7.56 -29.05 38.62
N VAL A 469 -7.02 -27.85 38.51
CA VAL A 469 -7.74 -26.70 37.97
C VAL A 469 -7.49 -26.67 36.46
N ASN A 470 -8.55 -26.81 35.69
CA ASN A 470 -8.50 -26.70 34.23
C ASN A 470 -8.83 -25.28 33.80
N VAL A 471 -7.90 -24.65 33.12
CA VAL A 471 -8.09 -23.33 32.51
C VAL A 471 -8.32 -23.48 31.02
N GLU A 472 -9.36 -22.83 30.49
CA GLU A 472 -9.70 -22.82 29.09
C GLU A 472 -9.52 -21.41 28.56
N ILE A 473 -8.68 -21.24 27.52
CA ILE A 473 -8.50 -19.99 26.80
C ILE A 473 -8.96 -20.14 25.36
N GLY A 474 -9.55 -19.11 24.78
CA GLY A 474 -10.01 -19.21 23.42
C GLY A 474 -10.60 -17.97 22.79
N LEU A 475 -11.06 -18.16 21.56
CA LEU A 475 -11.79 -17.19 20.76
C LEU A 475 -13.18 -17.71 20.47
N GLU A 476 -14.19 -16.85 20.58
CA GLU A 476 -15.53 -17.16 20.07
C GLU A 476 -15.58 -16.99 18.56
N PRO A 477 -16.49 -17.71 17.84
CA PRO A 477 -16.64 -17.58 16.40
C PRO A 477 -16.95 -16.12 16.02
N ALA A 478 -16.29 -15.61 15.01
CA ALA A 478 -16.48 -14.25 14.53
C ALA A 478 -16.35 -14.15 13.01
N HIS A 479 -16.94 -13.10 12.43
CA HIS A 479 -16.72 -12.71 11.05
C HIS A 479 -15.91 -11.42 11.05
N LEU A 480 -14.78 -11.41 10.35
CA LEU A 480 -13.92 -10.24 10.23
C LEU A 480 -13.97 -9.66 8.83
N SER A 481 -14.12 -8.34 8.75
CA SER A 481 -14.12 -7.61 7.47
C SER A 481 -12.75 -7.01 7.17
N MET A 482 -12.22 -7.33 5.98
CA MET A 482 -10.94 -6.82 5.49
C MET A 482 -11.11 -5.46 4.82
N GLU A 483 -10.21 -4.54 5.06
CA GLU A 483 -10.09 -3.25 4.37
C GLU A 483 -9.08 -3.31 3.23
N SER A 484 -7.93 -3.92 3.48
CA SER A 484 -6.86 -4.03 2.49
C SER A 484 -5.93 -5.20 2.76
N VAL A 485 -5.30 -5.67 1.67
CA VAL A 485 -4.22 -6.66 1.69
C VAL A 485 -2.96 -6.01 1.15
N SER A 486 -1.87 -6.05 1.91
CA SER A 486 -0.55 -5.61 1.47
C SER A 486 0.36 -6.81 1.29
N GLY A 487 1.06 -6.86 0.16
CA GLY A 487 1.91 -7.99 -0.15
C GLY A 487 2.64 -7.90 -1.48
N LYS A 488 3.31 -8.96 -1.86
CA LYS A 488 3.91 -9.11 -3.19
C LYS A 488 2.85 -9.62 -4.17
N VAL A 489 2.68 -8.89 -5.26
CA VAL A 489 1.65 -9.15 -6.26
C VAL A 489 2.31 -9.31 -7.62
N ASP A 490 2.09 -10.46 -8.26
CA ASP A 490 2.51 -10.73 -9.64
C ASP A 490 1.28 -10.69 -10.53
N TYR A 491 0.92 -9.48 -10.92
CA TYR A 491 -0.26 -9.23 -11.74
C TYR A 491 0.15 -8.60 -13.06
N THR A 492 -0.25 -9.25 -14.15
CA THR A 492 -0.11 -8.71 -15.50
C THR A 492 -1.40 -8.97 -16.25
N TYR A 493 -2.02 -7.92 -16.68
CA TYR A 493 -3.22 -7.98 -17.52
C TYR A 493 -2.86 -7.60 -18.96
N GLU A 494 -3.24 -8.44 -19.91
CA GLU A 494 -2.97 -8.24 -21.33
C GLU A 494 -4.24 -7.89 -22.08
N VAL A 495 -4.17 -6.86 -22.92
CA VAL A 495 -5.20 -6.43 -23.87
C VAL A 495 -4.66 -6.69 -25.27
N ASP A 496 -5.42 -7.35 -26.13
CA ASP A 496 -5.10 -7.59 -27.54
C ASP A 496 -6.29 -7.13 -28.40
N GLU A 497 -6.17 -5.94 -28.96
CA GLU A 497 -7.23 -5.29 -29.72
C GLU A 497 -6.78 -5.03 -31.15
N GLN A 498 -7.69 -5.26 -32.11
CA GLN A 498 -7.48 -4.94 -33.49
C GLN A 498 -8.52 -3.94 -33.97
N PHE A 499 -8.10 -2.86 -34.59
CA PHE A 499 -9.01 -1.90 -35.19
C PHE A 499 -8.69 -1.59 -36.65
N ALA A 500 -9.78 -1.42 -37.43
CA ALA A 500 -9.68 -1.14 -38.84
C ALA A 500 -9.48 0.35 -39.10
N LEU A 501 -8.60 0.65 -40.06
CA LEU A 501 -8.30 1.98 -40.57
C LEU A 501 -9.06 2.20 -41.89
N THR A 502 -10.38 2.29 -41.84
CA THR A 502 -11.21 2.45 -43.02
C THR A 502 -10.94 3.78 -43.75
N GLY A 503 -10.79 3.72 -45.07
CA GLY A 503 -10.58 4.88 -45.95
C GLY A 503 -9.11 5.22 -46.23
N LEU A 504 -8.15 4.72 -45.43
CA LEU A 504 -6.72 4.86 -45.76
C LEU A 504 -6.37 4.06 -47.04
N GLU A 505 -6.99 2.90 -47.25
CA GLU A 505 -6.86 2.09 -48.48
C GLU A 505 -7.42 2.73 -49.73
N ASP A 506 -8.37 3.66 -49.60
CA ASP A 506 -9.00 4.37 -50.72
C ASP A 506 -8.17 5.53 -51.26
N ILE A 507 -7.07 5.85 -50.57
CA ILE A 507 -6.13 6.86 -51.06
C ILE A 507 -5.30 6.21 -52.19
N ASP A 508 -5.90 6.20 -53.42
CA ASP A 508 -5.19 5.78 -54.65
C ASP A 508 -4.22 6.89 -55.07
N LEU A 509 -2.98 6.77 -54.62
CA LEU A 509 -1.91 7.67 -55.05
C LEU A 509 -1.30 7.27 -56.40
N GLY A 510 -2.00 6.46 -57.18
CA GLY A 510 -1.63 6.18 -58.56
C GLY A 510 -0.35 5.35 -58.73
N GLY A 511 -0.01 4.52 -57.75
CA GLY A 511 1.21 3.68 -57.76
C GLY A 511 2.43 4.44 -57.23
N VAL A 512 2.24 5.54 -56.58
CA VAL A 512 3.31 6.31 -55.90
C VAL A 512 3.62 5.65 -54.56
N GLU A 513 4.86 5.24 -54.37
CA GLU A 513 5.36 4.89 -53.03
C GLU A 513 5.37 6.14 -52.20
N ILE A 514 4.62 6.11 -51.09
CA ILE A 514 4.57 7.23 -50.12
C ILE A 514 5.86 7.20 -49.29
N GLY A 515 6.92 7.71 -49.87
CA GLY A 515 8.09 8.09 -49.11
C GLY A 515 7.95 9.57 -48.75
N GLY A 516 7.72 9.89 -47.49
CA GLY A 516 7.83 11.27 -47.01
C GLY A 516 6.51 12.05 -46.81
N ILE A 517 5.36 11.40 -46.75
CA ILE A 517 4.23 12.02 -46.06
C ILE A 517 4.55 11.93 -44.59
N GLY A 518 4.78 13.05 -43.93
CA GLY A 518 5.05 13.15 -42.49
C GLY A 518 3.79 12.92 -41.67
N LEU A 519 3.13 11.77 -41.92
CA LEU A 519 1.96 11.38 -41.14
C LEU A 519 2.45 11.03 -39.74
N LYS A 520 2.13 11.86 -38.78
CA LYS A 520 2.45 11.63 -37.38
C LYS A 520 1.18 11.27 -36.63
N PRO A 521 0.81 9.98 -36.62
CA PRO A 521 -0.35 9.52 -35.90
C PRO A 521 -0.21 9.84 -34.42
N VAL A 522 -1.34 10.18 -33.79
CA VAL A 522 -1.47 10.30 -32.35
C VAL A 522 -2.43 9.22 -31.90
N ILE A 523 -1.94 8.34 -31.02
CA ILE A 523 -2.78 7.32 -30.41
C ILE A 523 -3.08 7.79 -28.99
N GLU A 524 -4.34 7.94 -28.69
CA GLU A 524 -4.87 8.33 -27.38
C GLU A 524 -5.54 7.10 -26.77
N VAL A 525 -5.11 6.72 -25.56
CA VAL A 525 -5.71 5.64 -24.77
C VAL A 525 -6.17 6.22 -23.45
N ALA A 526 -7.49 6.32 -23.26
CA ALA A 526 -8.10 6.74 -22.00
C ALA A 526 -8.40 5.51 -21.16
N ILE A 527 -7.82 5.44 -19.95
CA ILE A 527 -7.98 4.30 -19.04
C ILE A 527 -8.61 4.79 -17.74
N THR A 528 -9.66 4.10 -17.30
CA THR A 528 -10.27 4.26 -15.98
C THR A 528 -10.05 2.98 -15.21
N HIS A 529 -9.37 3.03 -14.06
CA HIS A 529 -9.04 1.83 -13.31
C HIS A 529 -9.11 2.04 -11.79
N PRO A 530 -9.44 1.00 -11.01
CA PRO A 530 -9.55 1.04 -9.55
C PRO A 530 -8.23 0.67 -8.83
N LEU A 531 -7.12 0.51 -9.55
CA LEU A 531 -5.86 0.04 -8.98
C LEU A 531 -5.29 1.06 -8.00
N THR A 532 -5.28 0.72 -6.71
CA THR A 532 -4.68 1.52 -5.65
C THR A 532 -3.19 1.30 -5.49
N MET A 533 -2.64 0.32 -6.21
CA MET A 533 -1.23 -0.03 -6.29
C MET A 533 -0.53 0.67 -7.46
N SER A 534 0.80 0.74 -7.40
CA SER A 534 1.61 1.24 -8.51
C SER A 534 1.60 0.25 -9.66
N ALA A 535 1.00 0.64 -10.77
CA ALA A 535 0.96 -0.14 -11.99
C ALA A 535 1.72 0.56 -13.11
N MET A 536 2.30 -0.24 -14.00
CA MET A 536 2.99 0.21 -15.20
C MET A 536 2.30 -0.34 -16.44
N LEU A 537 2.18 0.50 -17.45
CA LEU A 537 1.69 0.11 -18.77
C LEU A 537 2.87 -0.05 -19.72
N SER A 538 2.89 -1.15 -20.44
CA SER A 538 3.71 -1.38 -21.63
C SER A 538 2.83 -1.79 -22.78
N GLY A 539 3.33 -1.69 -24.00
CA GLY A 539 2.54 -2.12 -25.15
C GLY A 539 3.26 -2.01 -26.46
N SER A 540 2.54 -2.43 -27.51
CA SER A 540 2.98 -2.29 -28.89
C SER A 540 1.80 -2.03 -29.82
N VAL A 541 2.10 -1.35 -30.91
CA VAL A 541 1.18 -1.13 -32.03
C VAL A 541 1.83 -1.73 -33.27
N THR A 542 1.18 -2.67 -33.89
CA THR A 542 1.67 -3.35 -35.12
C THR A 542 0.71 -3.03 -36.27
N PRO A 543 1.16 -2.39 -37.37
CA PRO A 543 0.32 -2.20 -38.53
C PRO A 543 0.17 -3.49 -39.33
N SER A 544 -0.99 -3.69 -39.94
CA SER A 544 -1.27 -4.84 -40.83
C SER A 544 -1.88 -4.36 -42.14
N ALA A 545 -1.59 -5.04 -43.24
CA ALA A 545 -2.16 -4.80 -44.56
C ALA A 545 -2.58 -6.11 -45.20
N GLY A 546 -3.86 -6.21 -45.63
CA GLY A 546 -4.44 -7.42 -46.19
C GLY A 546 -4.40 -8.62 -45.22
N GLY A 547 -4.44 -8.37 -43.92
CA GLY A 547 -4.39 -9.38 -42.87
C GLY A 547 -2.98 -9.91 -42.57
N VAL A 548 -1.93 -9.24 -43.08
CA VAL A 548 -0.53 -9.59 -42.83
C VAL A 548 0.14 -8.48 -42.00
N ALA A 549 0.67 -8.82 -40.83
CA ALA A 549 1.38 -7.89 -39.97
C ALA A 549 2.67 -7.37 -40.63
N ILE A 550 2.93 -6.08 -40.53
CA ILE A 550 4.14 -5.40 -40.99
C ILE A 550 5.06 -5.21 -39.77
N GLU A 551 5.74 -6.32 -39.39
CA GLU A 551 6.54 -6.36 -38.15
C GLU A 551 7.66 -5.32 -38.09
N ASP A 552 8.27 -4.96 -39.22
CA ASP A 552 9.35 -3.96 -39.30
C ASP A 552 8.85 -2.56 -38.90
N ASN A 553 7.54 -2.34 -38.97
CA ASN A 553 6.89 -1.07 -38.64
C ASN A 553 6.27 -1.04 -37.23
N ARG A 554 6.46 -2.09 -36.46
CA ARG A 554 5.98 -2.19 -35.08
C ARG A 554 6.61 -1.09 -34.21
N VAL A 555 5.79 -0.49 -33.38
CA VAL A 555 6.19 0.50 -32.35
C VAL A 555 5.94 -0.11 -30.99
N GLU A 556 6.92 0.00 -30.08
CA GLU A 556 6.84 -0.50 -28.71
C GLU A 556 7.08 0.62 -27.70
N PHE A 557 6.44 0.50 -26.54
CA PHE A 557 6.66 1.39 -25.41
C PHE A 557 6.60 0.59 -24.10
N SER A 558 7.29 1.06 -23.07
CA SER A 558 7.35 0.43 -21.76
C SER A 558 7.41 1.47 -20.64
N ASP A 559 7.25 0.99 -19.40
CA ASP A 559 7.49 1.74 -18.18
C ASP A 559 6.63 3.02 -18.00
N VAL A 560 5.43 3.04 -18.59
CA VAL A 560 4.48 4.13 -18.43
C VAL A 560 3.78 3.96 -17.08
N VAL A 561 4.09 4.84 -16.11
CA VAL A 561 3.50 4.77 -14.78
C VAL A 561 2.05 5.24 -14.81
N LEU A 562 1.14 4.41 -14.33
CA LEU A 562 -0.27 4.74 -14.16
C LEU A 562 -0.49 5.46 -12.82
N PRO A 563 -1.33 6.51 -12.74
CA PRO A 563 -1.71 7.13 -11.49
C PRO A 563 -2.50 6.14 -10.63
N GLN A 564 -2.29 6.17 -9.32
CA GLN A 564 -3.02 5.29 -8.40
C GLN A 564 -4.45 5.80 -8.18
N ALA A 565 -5.41 4.88 -8.10
CA ALA A 565 -6.75 5.15 -7.58
C ALA A 565 -6.67 5.53 -6.10
N LYS A 566 -7.63 6.29 -5.60
CA LYS A 566 -7.65 6.76 -4.22
C LYS A 566 -8.68 5.98 -3.42
N TYR A 567 -8.26 5.53 -2.23
CA TYR A 567 -9.18 4.98 -1.26
C TYR A 567 -9.57 6.06 -0.25
N THR A 568 -10.87 6.31 -0.11
CA THR A 568 -11.41 7.34 0.79
C THR A 568 -12.72 6.87 1.40
N ASN A 569 -12.79 6.84 2.74
CA ASN A 569 -14.01 6.51 3.50
C ASN A 569 -14.68 5.17 3.09
N GLY A 570 -13.89 4.13 2.86
CA GLY A 570 -14.43 2.81 2.53
C GLY A 570 -14.79 2.62 1.05
N ALA A 571 -14.44 3.55 0.16
CA ALA A 571 -14.70 3.47 -1.27
C ALA A 571 -13.44 3.79 -2.09
N ILE A 572 -13.29 3.11 -3.23
CA ILE A 572 -12.26 3.40 -4.22
C ILE A 572 -12.80 4.43 -5.20
N GLU A 573 -12.12 5.56 -5.29
CA GLU A 573 -12.29 6.53 -6.36
C GLU A 573 -11.36 6.13 -7.53
N PRO A 574 -11.89 5.65 -8.68
CA PRO A 574 -11.07 5.21 -9.80
C PRO A 574 -10.14 6.32 -10.29
N ALA A 575 -8.96 5.93 -10.74
CA ALA A 575 -8.05 6.84 -11.42
C ALA A 575 -8.39 6.88 -12.91
N GLU A 576 -8.38 8.10 -13.47
CA GLU A 576 -8.51 8.35 -14.89
C GLU A 576 -7.17 8.84 -15.43
N VAL A 577 -6.73 8.26 -16.53
CA VAL A 577 -5.50 8.65 -17.22
C VAL A 577 -5.70 8.62 -18.72
N THR A 578 -5.27 9.65 -19.39
CA THR A 578 -5.20 9.70 -20.85
C THR A 578 -3.74 9.63 -21.29
N ILE A 579 -3.39 8.56 -21.96
CA ILE A 579 -2.05 8.29 -22.48
C ILE A 579 -2.00 8.71 -23.93
N ILE A 580 -1.01 9.55 -24.27
CA ILE A 580 -0.77 10.03 -25.62
C ILE A 580 0.51 9.37 -26.13
N ILE A 581 0.38 8.48 -27.10
CA ILE A 581 1.51 7.84 -27.80
C ILE A 581 1.72 8.58 -29.11
N ALA A 582 2.81 9.32 -29.21
CA ALA A 582 3.05 10.19 -30.33
C ALA A 582 4.56 10.48 -30.51
N ASP A 583 4.90 11.14 -31.66
CA ASP A 583 6.24 11.64 -31.93
C ASP A 583 6.64 12.74 -30.94
N GLU A 584 7.91 12.77 -30.54
CA GLU A 584 8.44 13.73 -29.56
C GLU A 584 8.16 15.19 -29.90
N SER A 585 8.09 15.54 -31.18
CA SER A 585 7.79 16.91 -31.62
C SER A 585 6.40 17.42 -31.21
N LEU A 586 5.49 16.52 -30.80
CA LEU A 586 4.13 16.86 -30.37
C LEU A 586 4.03 17.01 -28.83
N ARG A 587 5.10 16.81 -28.07
CA ARG A 587 5.10 16.88 -26.60
C ARG A 587 4.54 18.21 -26.07
N GLU A 588 4.95 19.34 -26.64
CA GLU A 588 4.47 20.67 -26.19
C GLU A 588 2.95 20.84 -26.34
N LYS A 589 2.33 20.19 -27.34
CA LYS A 589 0.88 20.22 -27.55
C LYS A 589 0.12 19.51 -26.42
N TYR A 590 0.73 18.49 -25.80
CA TYR A 590 0.13 17.65 -24.76
C TYR A 590 0.80 17.84 -23.39
N ASP A 591 1.43 19.00 -23.15
CA ASP A 591 2.03 19.37 -21.86
C ASP A 591 0.96 19.89 -20.87
N ASP A 592 -0.02 19.01 -20.56
CA ASP A 592 -1.07 19.23 -19.56
C ASP A 592 -1.04 18.04 -18.60
N ALA A 593 -1.20 18.33 -17.31
CA ALA A 593 -1.18 17.31 -16.24
C ALA A 593 -2.21 16.18 -16.41
N LYS A 594 -3.22 16.37 -17.25
CA LYS A 594 -4.22 15.34 -17.58
C LYS A 594 -3.70 14.28 -18.55
N TYR A 595 -2.59 14.53 -19.24
CA TYR A 595 -2.00 13.62 -20.21
C TYR A 595 -0.71 12.99 -19.70
N THR A 596 -0.55 11.71 -19.99
CA THR A 596 0.73 11.01 -19.86
C THR A 596 1.31 10.83 -21.27
N PHE A 597 2.32 11.61 -21.61
CA PHE A 597 2.90 11.60 -22.95
C PHE A 597 3.99 10.54 -23.07
N VAL A 598 3.81 9.64 -24.05
CA VAL A 598 4.76 8.57 -24.41
C VAL A 598 5.38 8.89 -25.76
N SER A 599 6.68 9.16 -25.76
CA SER A 599 7.43 9.46 -26.98
C SER A 599 7.78 8.18 -27.71
N CYS A 600 7.25 8.03 -28.93
CA CYS A 600 7.53 6.90 -29.83
C CYS A 600 7.67 7.40 -31.28
N ASP A 601 8.47 6.69 -32.08
CA ASP A 601 8.54 6.91 -33.52
C ASP A 601 7.32 6.30 -34.25
N VAL A 602 6.18 6.90 -33.99
CA VAL A 602 4.87 6.48 -34.55
C VAL A 602 4.78 6.64 -36.07
N THR A 603 5.71 7.39 -36.67
CA THR A 603 5.75 7.55 -38.14
C THR A 603 6.01 6.21 -38.85
N LYS A 604 6.67 5.28 -38.21
CA LYS A 604 6.89 3.91 -38.71
C LYS A 604 5.63 3.16 -39.03
N LEU A 605 4.55 3.40 -38.24
CA LEU A 605 3.27 2.71 -38.41
C LEU A 605 2.68 2.88 -39.82
N LEU A 606 3.04 3.94 -40.51
CA LEU A 606 2.50 4.33 -41.81
C LEU A 606 3.57 4.32 -42.92
N LEU A 607 4.77 3.77 -42.66
CA LEU A 607 5.83 3.71 -43.68
C LEU A 607 5.58 2.61 -44.72
N GLY A 608 5.75 2.91 -45.98
CA GLY A 608 5.67 1.98 -47.07
C GLY A 608 4.23 1.67 -47.47
N THR A 609 3.77 0.43 -47.26
CA THR A 609 2.37 0.06 -47.51
C THR A 609 1.47 0.62 -46.43
N LEU A 610 0.43 1.38 -46.85
CA LEU A 610 -0.57 1.86 -45.88
C LEU A 610 -1.31 0.68 -45.26
N PRO A 611 -1.39 0.65 -43.92
CA PRO A 611 -2.10 -0.40 -43.21
C PRO A 611 -3.63 -0.24 -43.35
N ASP A 612 -4.32 -1.35 -43.33
CA ASP A 612 -5.78 -1.39 -43.20
C ASP A 612 -6.24 -1.64 -41.76
N THR A 613 -5.31 -2.11 -40.91
CA THR A 613 -5.57 -2.36 -39.48
C THR A 613 -4.35 -2.01 -38.64
N PHE A 614 -4.63 -1.67 -37.36
CA PHE A 614 -3.66 -1.67 -36.27
C PHE A 614 -4.00 -2.74 -35.26
N ASP A 615 -3.01 -3.57 -34.89
CA ASP A 615 -3.08 -4.48 -33.76
C ASP A 615 -2.43 -3.81 -32.56
N ILE A 616 -3.21 -3.50 -31.51
CA ILE A 616 -2.75 -2.89 -30.27
C ILE A 616 -2.67 -3.96 -29.18
N LYS A 617 -1.47 -4.15 -28.62
CA LYS A 617 -1.27 -4.98 -27.44
C LYS A 617 -0.83 -4.11 -26.29
N LEU A 618 -1.60 -4.16 -25.19
CA LEU A 618 -1.29 -3.44 -23.95
C LEU A 618 -1.10 -4.48 -22.84
N ALA A 619 -0.15 -4.23 -21.96
CA ALA A 619 0.07 -5.02 -20.76
C ALA A 619 0.13 -4.05 -19.55
N ILE A 620 -0.82 -4.18 -18.63
CA ILE A 620 -0.81 -3.48 -17.34
C ILE A 620 -0.22 -4.43 -16.32
N GLY A 621 0.96 -4.10 -15.79
CA GLY A 621 1.69 -4.94 -14.85
C GLY A 621 2.02 -4.21 -13.55
N VAL A 622 2.23 -4.98 -12.50
CA VAL A 622 2.68 -4.52 -11.19
C VAL A 622 4.07 -5.08 -10.94
N ASP A 623 4.96 -4.31 -10.33
CA ASP A 623 6.30 -4.79 -9.97
C ASP A 623 6.21 -5.87 -8.87
N PRO A 624 6.49 -7.14 -9.15
CA PRO A 624 6.33 -8.24 -8.20
C PRO A 624 7.35 -8.21 -7.05
N GLU A 625 8.41 -7.42 -7.16
CA GLU A 625 9.41 -7.29 -6.11
C GLU A 625 9.04 -6.24 -5.05
N GLN A 626 8.10 -5.36 -5.35
CA GLN A 626 7.62 -4.34 -4.41
C GLN A 626 6.38 -4.81 -3.66
N THR A 627 6.33 -4.49 -2.37
CA THR A 627 5.11 -4.65 -1.58
C THR A 627 4.07 -3.62 -2.02
N GLN A 628 2.91 -4.09 -2.44
CA GLN A 628 1.78 -3.30 -2.88
C GLN A 628 0.62 -3.42 -1.88
N THR A 629 -0.24 -2.41 -1.82
CA THR A 629 -1.47 -2.46 -1.02
C THR A 629 -2.69 -2.42 -1.93
N ILE A 630 -3.51 -3.45 -1.82
CA ILE A 630 -4.77 -3.58 -2.54
C ILE A 630 -5.89 -3.31 -1.53
N TYR A 631 -6.68 -2.27 -1.73
CA TYR A 631 -7.90 -2.08 -0.97
C TYR A 631 -9.02 -2.95 -1.54
N VAL A 632 -9.74 -3.59 -0.65
CA VAL A 632 -10.79 -4.53 -1.02
C VAL A 632 -12.08 -3.76 -1.30
N ALA A 633 -12.71 -4.03 -2.45
CA ALA A 633 -13.99 -3.44 -2.83
C ALA A 633 -14.77 -4.45 -3.66
N GLU A 634 -16.10 -4.40 -3.54
CA GLU A 634 -16.97 -5.19 -4.42
C GLU A 634 -16.86 -4.69 -5.86
N LYS A 635 -16.58 -5.57 -6.82
CA LYS A 635 -16.53 -5.33 -8.27
C LYS A 635 -15.53 -4.25 -8.69
N MET A 636 -14.32 -4.67 -8.91
CA MET A 636 -13.30 -3.86 -9.54
C MET A 636 -13.23 -4.16 -11.04
N SER A 637 -13.27 -3.11 -11.87
CA SER A 637 -13.11 -3.26 -13.31
C SER A 637 -12.24 -2.16 -13.91
N ILE A 638 -11.52 -2.50 -14.98
CA ILE A 638 -10.76 -1.56 -15.80
C ILE A 638 -11.54 -1.32 -17.07
N ALA A 639 -11.80 -0.04 -17.40
CA ALA A 639 -12.38 0.37 -18.67
C ALA A 639 -11.35 1.17 -19.46
N TYR A 640 -11.33 1.02 -20.77
CA TYR A 640 -10.48 1.82 -21.63
C TYR A 640 -11.18 2.18 -22.93
N ASP A 641 -10.85 3.37 -23.43
CA ASP A 641 -11.23 3.87 -24.74
C ASP A 641 -9.99 4.22 -25.52
N TYR A 642 -10.04 4.09 -26.84
CA TYR A 642 -8.95 4.47 -27.69
C TYR A 642 -9.38 5.38 -28.82
N LYS A 643 -8.47 6.26 -29.23
CA LYS A 643 -8.62 7.14 -30.37
C LYS A 643 -7.32 7.23 -31.11
N VAL A 644 -7.40 7.13 -32.45
CA VAL A 644 -6.26 7.33 -33.33
C VAL A 644 -6.56 8.52 -34.24
N ASP A 645 -5.74 9.54 -34.16
CA ASP A 645 -5.80 10.73 -35.01
C ASP A 645 -4.57 10.74 -35.92
N ILE A 646 -4.81 10.67 -37.23
CA ILE A 646 -3.76 10.72 -38.24
C ILE A 646 -3.88 12.05 -38.98
N PRO A 647 -3.20 13.11 -38.52
CA PRO A 647 -3.23 14.40 -39.20
C PRO A 647 -2.55 14.30 -40.55
N PHE A 648 -3.19 14.83 -41.57
CA PHE A 648 -2.60 14.99 -42.89
C PHE A 648 -1.62 16.16 -42.87
N THR A 649 -0.34 15.85 -42.69
CA THR A 649 0.74 16.85 -42.68
C THR A 649 1.76 16.53 -43.73
N ILE A 650 2.38 17.56 -44.29
CA ILE A 650 3.48 17.41 -45.26
C ILE A 650 4.75 17.90 -44.57
N ASP A 651 5.83 17.12 -44.71
CA ASP A 651 7.17 17.49 -44.35
C ASP A 651 8.02 17.75 -45.61
N ASN A 652 9.29 18.08 -45.45
CA ASN A 652 10.20 18.42 -46.54
C ASN A 652 10.74 17.22 -47.33
N SER A 653 10.22 16.03 -47.10
CA SER A 653 10.72 14.81 -47.74
C SER A 653 9.78 14.20 -48.79
N LEU A 654 8.61 14.82 -49.02
CA LEU A 654 7.64 14.31 -49.99
C LEU A 654 8.13 14.52 -51.41
N GLU A 655 8.24 13.44 -52.17
CA GLU A 655 8.45 13.41 -53.59
C GLU A 655 7.41 12.49 -54.27
N ILE A 656 6.63 13.05 -55.20
CA ILE A 656 5.63 12.33 -55.97
C ILE A 656 5.98 12.42 -57.45
N ASN A 657 6.17 11.33 -58.10
CA ASN A 657 6.41 11.26 -59.56
C ASN A 657 5.19 10.61 -60.22
N TYR A 658 4.56 11.30 -61.15
CA TYR A 658 3.43 10.80 -61.88
C TYR A 658 3.66 10.95 -63.38
N GLU A 659 3.36 9.91 -64.17
CA GLU A 659 3.42 9.95 -65.60
C GLU A 659 2.12 9.41 -66.19
N ASP A 660 1.51 10.20 -67.09
CA ASP A 660 0.29 9.77 -67.81
C ASP A 660 0.32 10.23 -69.24
N THR A 661 -0.36 9.54 -70.07
CA THR A 661 -0.48 9.88 -71.50
C THR A 661 -1.92 10.08 -71.88
N ILE A 662 -2.25 11.27 -72.30
CA ILE A 662 -3.59 11.69 -72.79
C ILE A 662 -3.64 11.48 -74.31
N THR A 663 -4.46 10.57 -74.81
CA THR A 663 -4.56 10.14 -76.21
C THR A 663 -5.87 10.68 -76.86
N GLY A 664 -5.93 10.63 -78.17
CA GLY A 664 -7.14 11.01 -78.99
C GLY A 664 -7.28 12.49 -79.21
N LEU A 665 -6.20 13.23 -79.12
CA LEU A 665 -6.21 14.72 -79.34
C LEU A 665 -6.30 15.15 -80.79
N ASN A 666 -5.91 14.25 -81.70
CA ASN A 666 -5.97 14.50 -83.17
C ASN A 666 -7.37 15.02 -83.59
N SER A 667 -8.44 14.44 -83.04
CA SER A 667 -9.79 14.92 -83.41
C SER A 667 -10.08 16.36 -82.97
N THR A 668 -9.39 16.82 -81.95
CA THR A 668 -9.54 18.22 -81.43
C THR A 668 -8.67 19.21 -82.27
N PHE A 669 -7.45 18.75 -82.59
CA PHE A 669 -6.44 19.61 -83.28
C PHE A 669 -6.63 19.65 -84.79
N SER A 670 -7.33 18.71 -85.41
CA SER A 670 -7.59 18.71 -86.85
C SER A 670 -8.35 19.96 -87.32
N THR A 671 -9.24 20.50 -86.45
CA THR A 671 -9.99 21.75 -86.77
C THR A 671 -9.05 22.96 -86.84
N ILE A 672 -7.98 22.95 -86.05
CA ILE A 672 -6.99 24.07 -86.01
C ILE A 672 -6.00 23.86 -87.19
N ALA A 673 -5.68 22.66 -87.57
CA ALA A 673 -4.81 22.33 -88.69
C ALA A 673 -5.31 22.83 -90.05
N ASP A 674 -6.59 23.10 -90.20
CA ASP A 674 -7.18 23.68 -91.42
C ASP A 674 -6.75 25.13 -91.69
N TYR A 675 -6.12 25.75 -90.66
CA TYR A 675 -5.64 27.14 -90.82
C TYR A 675 -4.12 27.17 -91.08
N ASP A 676 -3.76 27.57 -92.31
CA ASP A 676 -2.33 27.59 -92.70
C ASP A 676 -1.73 28.99 -92.51
N PHE A 677 -1.39 29.36 -91.28
CA PHE A 677 -0.66 30.60 -90.97
C PHE A 677 0.63 30.32 -90.18
N LYS A 678 1.58 31.20 -90.28
CA LYS A 678 2.84 31.13 -89.55
C LYS A 678 2.76 32.10 -88.36
N VAL A 679 3.24 31.62 -87.22
CA VAL A 679 3.42 32.47 -86.08
C VAL A 679 4.88 32.47 -85.72
N GLY A 680 5.36 33.57 -85.09
CA GLY A 680 6.69 33.54 -84.43
C GLY A 680 6.72 32.65 -83.23
N ASP A 681 7.45 33.09 -82.21
CA ASP A 681 7.49 32.32 -80.98
C ASP A 681 6.16 32.39 -80.27
N VAL A 682 5.62 31.21 -79.88
CA VAL A 682 4.36 31.06 -79.12
C VAL A 682 4.70 30.63 -77.73
N THR A 683 4.27 31.39 -76.74
CA THR A 683 4.43 31.05 -75.36
C THR A 683 3.12 31.15 -74.63
N VAL A 684 2.63 30.13 -74.01
CA VAL A 684 1.53 30.13 -73.05
C VAL A 684 2.10 30.40 -71.68
N ILE A 685 1.64 31.51 -71.09
CA ILE A 685 2.08 31.89 -69.72
C ILE A 685 0.95 31.52 -68.76
N ALA A 686 1.25 30.63 -67.84
CA ALA A 686 0.36 30.28 -66.72
C ALA A 686 0.85 31.04 -65.48
N ILE A 687 0.05 31.93 -64.92
CA ILE A 687 0.28 32.58 -63.64
C ILE A 687 -0.51 31.76 -62.60
N VAL A 688 0.22 31.02 -61.79
CA VAL A 688 -0.33 30.10 -60.80
C VAL A 688 -0.27 30.69 -59.43
N THR A 689 -1.40 30.75 -58.73
CA THR A 689 -1.47 31.10 -57.30
C THR A 689 -1.69 29.80 -56.53
N ASN A 690 -0.73 29.47 -55.63
CA ASN A 690 -0.74 28.21 -54.87
C ASN A 690 -0.62 28.51 -53.38
N THR A 691 -1.56 28.01 -52.57
CA THR A 691 -1.53 28.05 -51.10
C THR A 691 -1.25 26.70 -50.51
N THR A 692 -1.17 25.63 -51.33
CA THR A 692 -0.78 24.32 -50.82
C THR A 692 0.71 24.24 -50.51
N PRO A 693 1.17 23.41 -49.58
CA PRO A 693 2.60 23.25 -49.28
C PRO A 693 3.34 22.36 -50.32
N LEU A 694 2.76 22.19 -51.49
CA LEU A 694 3.32 21.38 -52.59
C LEU A 694 3.88 22.22 -53.67
N GLU A 695 5.08 21.92 -54.13
CA GLU A 695 5.67 22.46 -55.35
C GLU A 695 5.48 21.46 -56.51
N PHE A 696 5.21 21.99 -57.72
CA PHE A 696 5.04 21.14 -58.87
C PHE A 696 6.01 21.51 -59.98
N GLY A 697 6.71 20.52 -60.53
CA GLY A 697 7.41 20.55 -61.79
C GLY A 697 6.65 19.74 -62.82
N ALA A 698 6.79 20.11 -64.12
CA ALA A 698 6.17 19.32 -65.19
C ALA A 698 7.08 19.25 -66.39
N ASP A 699 7.18 18.09 -66.99
CA ASP A 699 7.72 17.87 -68.33
C ASP A 699 6.62 17.40 -69.28
N VAL A 700 6.61 17.85 -70.48
CA VAL A 700 5.54 17.61 -71.42
C VAL A 700 6.15 17.21 -72.78
N ALA A 701 5.71 16.09 -73.35
CA ALA A 701 6.02 15.68 -74.71
C ALA A 701 4.77 15.49 -75.55
N LEU A 702 4.80 15.94 -76.76
CA LEU A 702 3.72 15.80 -77.70
C LEU A 702 4.01 14.62 -78.67
N LEU A 703 3.05 13.69 -78.76
CA LEU A 703 3.21 12.42 -79.46
C LEU A 703 2.21 12.37 -80.65
N ASP A 704 2.64 11.71 -81.74
CA ASP A 704 1.76 11.34 -82.86
C ASP A 704 0.87 10.12 -82.56
N ALA A 705 0.05 9.72 -83.54
CA ALA A 705 -0.82 8.54 -83.40
C ALA A 705 -0.06 7.21 -83.26
N GLU A 706 1.20 7.20 -83.67
CA GLU A 706 2.11 6.07 -83.51
C GLU A 706 2.92 6.10 -82.19
N GLY A 707 2.70 7.15 -81.35
CA GLY A 707 3.35 7.30 -80.06
C GLY A 707 4.79 7.83 -80.15
N GLN A 708 5.18 8.40 -81.31
CA GLN A 708 6.45 9.05 -81.52
C GLN A 708 6.38 10.53 -81.24
N GLU A 709 7.47 11.14 -80.77
CA GLU A 709 7.48 12.60 -80.59
C GLU A 709 7.23 13.33 -81.91
N THR A 710 6.34 14.31 -81.89
CA THR A 710 6.02 15.11 -83.06
C THR A 710 7.09 16.16 -83.32
N GLU A 711 7.02 16.84 -84.55
CA GLU A 711 7.88 18.03 -84.87
C GLU A 711 7.50 19.24 -83.94
N VAL A 712 6.31 19.24 -83.37
CA VAL A 712 5.85 20.25 -82.41
C VAL A 712 6.32 19.87 -81.03
N GLN A 713 7.15 20.69 -80.44
CA GLN A 713 7.68 20.46 -79.09
C GLN A 713 7.20 21.50 -78.09
N VAL A 714 6.96 21.05 -76.89
CA VAL A 714 6.69 21.93 -75.74
C VAL A 714 7.92 21.92 -74.85
N THR A 715 8.45 23.09 -74.56
CA THR A 715 9.57 23.26 -73.66
C THR A 715 9.12 24.12 -72.50
N ILE A 716 9.36 23.62 -71.29
CA ILE A 716 9.25 24.39 -70.05
C ILE A 716 10.65 24.82 -69.68
N PRO A 717 10.96 26.13 -69.55
CA PRO A 717 12.29 26.56 -69.18
C PRO A 717 12.73 25.98 -67.85
N GLU A 718 13.99 25.63 -67.79
CA GLU A 718 14.57 25.10 -66.52
C GLU A 718 14.41 26.15 -65.41
N GLY A 719 13.79 25.78 -64.28
CA GLY A 719 13.48 26.63 -63.15
C GLY A 719 12.07 27.21 -63.10
N ASP A 720 11.25 27.07 -64.18
CA ASP A 720 9.81 27.38 -64.14
C ASP A 720 9.07 26.26 -63.39
N ARG A 721 8.75 26.55 -62.13
CA ARG A 721 8.04 25.60 -61.21
C ARG A 721 6.89 26.32 -60.51
N ILE A 722 5.87 25.56 -60.14
CA ILE A 722 4.80 26.06 -59.28
C ILE A 722 5.33 25.94 -57.86
N LEU A 723 5.60 27.10 -57.27
CA LEU A 723 6.12 27.13 -55.88
C LEU A 723 4.99 26.87 -54.88
N GLY A 724 5.32 26.13 -53.82
CA GLY A 724 4.42 25.88 -52.71
C GLY A 724 4.43 26.94 -51.61
N SER A 725 3.41 26.97 -50.79
CA SER A 725 3.31 27.82 -49.61
C SER A 725 4.10 27.17 -48.47
N SER A 726 5.03 27.87 -47.84
CA SER A 726 5.79 27.33 -46.71
C SER A 726 5.02 27.21 -45.39
N ASP A 727 3.88 27.86 -45.28
CA ASP A 727 2.99 27.89 -44.13
C ASP A 727 1.57 27.35 -44.42
N GLY A 728 1.31 26.96 -45.68
CA GLY A 728 -0.01 26.50 -46.13
C GLY A 728 -1.12 27.55 -46.18
N VAL A 729 -0.78 28.83 -45.95
CA VAL A 729 -1.72 29.97 -45.87
C VAL A 729 -1.36 31.07 -46.80
N THR A 730 -0.08 31.46 -46.84
CA THR A 730 0.40 32.60 -47.65
C THR A 730 0.49 32.19 -49.12
N PRO A 731 -0.30 32.82 -50.05
CA PRO A 731 -0.26 32.47 -51.45
C PRO A 731 1.13 32.71 -52.07
N LYS A 732 1.59 31.78 -52.87
CA LYS A 732 2.76 31.89 -53.73
C LYS A 732 2.31 32.02 -55.16
N GLU A 733 2.79 33.06 -55.86
CA GLU A 733 2.59 33.22 -57.28
C GLU A 733 3.80 32.70 -58.05
N SER A 734 3.54 31.85 -59.04
CA SER A 734 4.55 31.32 -59.97
C SER A 734 4.16 31.59 -61.40
N THR A 735 5.13 31.77 -62.25
CA THR A 735 4.87 31.94 -63.71
C THR A 735 5.53 30.77 -64.45
N ILE A 736 4.72 29.97 -65.09
CA ILE A 736 5.17 28.81 -65.89
C ILE A 736 5.03 29.23 -67.34
N ARG A 737 6.08 29.06 -68.12
CA ARG A 737 6.14 29.40 -69.57
C ARG A 737 6.19 28.09 -70.36
N LEU A 738 5.14 27.83 -71.14
CA LEU A 738 5.10 26.73 -72.07
C LEU A 738 5.52 27.25 -73.46
N GLN A 739 6.76 27.06 -73.79
CA GLN A 739 7.27 27.47 -75.12
C GLN A 739 6.93 26.39 -76.17
N LEU A 740 6.15 26.78 -77.17
CA LEU A 740 5.73 25.88 -78.23
C LEU A 740 6.62 26.12 -79.49
N ASP A 741 7.40 25.14 -79.84
CA ASP A 741 8.10 25.09 -81.12
C ASP A 741 7.22 24.36 -82.17
N LEU A 742 6.71 25.07 -83.12
CA LEU A 742 5.81 24.52 -84.16
C LEU A 742 6.52 23.79 -85.31
N GLY A 743 7.82 23.58 -85.17
CA GLY A 743 8.66 22.89 -86.17
C GLY A 743 9.30 23.89 -87.17
N LYS A 744 10.02 23.35 -88.15
CA LYS A 744 10.92 24.13 -89.03
C LYS A 744 10.26 25.23 -89.82
N ASP A 745 8.98 25.14 -90.16
CA ASP A 745 8.25 26.12 -90.93
C ASP A 745 7.38 27.04 -90.14
N GLY A 746 7.27 26.84 -88.78
CA GLY A 746 6.50 27.63 -87.84
C GLY A 746 4.99 27.71 -88.16
N ARG A 747 4.44 26.67 -88.74
CA ARG A 747 3.04 26.60 -89.18
C ARG A 747 2.14 26.01 -88.11
N VAL A 748 1.02 26.64 -87.87
CA VAL A 748 0.01 26.19 -86.88
C VAL A 748 -0.59 24.86 -87.32
N SER A 749 -0.61 24.52 -88.58
CA SER A 749 -1.06 23.24 -89.09
C SER A 749 -0.28 22.01 -88.53
N ASN A 750 0.95 22.23 -88.09
CA ASN A 750 1.77 21.12 -87.47
C ASN A 750 1.15 20.63 -86.16
N ILE A 751 0.33 21.42 -85.44
CA ILE A 751 -0.38 21.02 -84.26
C ILE A 751 -1.37 19.85 -84.57
N GLY A 752 -1.88 19.77 -85.78
CA GLY A 752 -2.81 18.72 -86.19
C GLY A 752 -2.17 17.31 -86.27
N LEU A 753 -0.83 17.18 -86.19
CA LEU A 753 -0.11 15.92 -86.14
C LEU A 753 -0.07 15.35 -84.71
N VAL A 754 -0.45 16.13 -83.70
CA VAL A 754 -0.40 15.72 -82.29
C VAL A 754 -1.66 14.87 -81.95
N ASP A 755 -1.48 13.60 -81.57
CA ASP A 755 -2.58 12.73 -81.11
C ASP A 755 -2.53 12.48 -79.57
N ALA A 756 -1.37 12.60 -78.96
CA ALA A 756 -1.24 12.37 -77.52
C ALA A 756 -0.28 13.37 -76.86
N ILE A 757 -0.51 13.60 -75.57
CA ILE A 757 0.36 14.38 -74.69
C ILE A 757 0.83 13.44 -73.58
N ASN A 758 2.12 13.19 -73.48
CA ASN A 758 2.72 12.56 -72.31
C ASN A 758 3.13 13.64 -71.30
N VAL A 759 2.67 13.52 -70.10
CA VAL A 759 2.93 14.49 -69.02
C VAL A 759 3.60 13.79 -67.87
N LYS A 760 4.76 14.24 -67.49
CA LYS A 760 5.48 13.84 -66.30
C LYS A 760 5.35 14.96 -65.27
N LEU A 761 4.71 14.68 -64.14
CA LEU A 761 4.56 15.62 -63.02
C LEU A 761 5.48 15.16 -61.86
N ASN A 762 6.24 16.12 -61.36
CA ASN A 762 7.00 15.95 -60.13
C ASN A 762 6.43 16.91 -59.08
N ALA A 763 5.86 16.36 -58.00
CA ALA A 763 5.44 17.13 -56.84
C ALA A 763 6.41 16.91 -55.72
N SER A 764 6.78 17.95 -55.01
CA SER A 764 7.67 17.90 -53.84
C SER A 764 7.21 18.88 -52.76
N SER A 765 7.59 18.64 -51.55
CA SER A 765 7.35 19.56 -50.42
C SER A 765 8.54 20.49 -50.13
N ALA A 766 9.34 20.83 -51.12
CA ALA A 766 10.55 21.61 -50.95
C ALA A 766 10.30 23.03 -50.35
N ALA A 767 9.05 23.52 -50.39
CA ALA A 767 8.66 24.79 -49.77
C ALA A 767 8.59 24.73 -48.23
N VAL A 768 8.56 23.55 -47.62
CA VAL A 768 8.40 23.34 -46.17
C VAL A 768 9.74 23.03 -45.53
N GLU A 769 10.58 24.05 -45.31
CA GLU A 769 11.86 23.84 -44.62
C GLU A 769 11.69 23.65 -43.11
N GLY A 770 11.93 22.43 -42.63
CA GLY A 770 12.12 22.13 -41.22
C GLY A 770 10.90 22.07 -40.30
N THR A 771 9.70 22.23 -40.84
CA THR A 771 8.41 22.13 -40.10
C THR A 771 7.41 21.33 -40.89
N THR A 772 6.49 20.62 -40.20
CA THR A 772 5.31 20.02 -40.85
C THR A 772 4.26 21.09 -41.06
N VAL A 773 3.62 21.07 -42.22
CA VAL A 773 2.48 21.93 -42.51
C VAL A 773 1.23 21.07 -42.70
N PRO A 774 0.11 21.33 -41.99
CA PRO A 774 -1.10 20.59 -42.16
C PRO A 774 -1.72 20.88 -43.56
N LEU A 775 -2.27 19.83 -44.15
CA LEU A 775 -3.15 19.97 -45.28
C LEU A 775 -4.51 20.49 -44.79
N ASN A 776 -4.94 21.62 -45.39
CA ASN A 776 -6.15 22.29 -44.97
C ASN A 776 -7.09 22.44 -46.14
N ASN A 777 -8.38 22.23 -45.92
CA ASN A 777 -9.41 22.30 -46.92
C ASN A 777 -9.52 23.68 -47.61
N ASN A 778 -9.04 24.74 -46.96
CA ASN A 778 -9.04 26.10 -47.53
C ASN A 778 -7.85 26.35 -48.49
N GLN A 779 -6.89 25.40 -48.55
CA GLN A 779 -5.78 25.50 -49.50
C GLN A 779 -6.28 25.24 -50.91
N TYR A 780 -5.72 26.06 -51.86
CA TYR A 780 -6.15 26.01 -53.25
C TYR A 780 -5.03 26.27 -54.23
N VAL A 781 -5.27 25.87 -55.50
CA VAL A 781 -4.46 26.24 -56.66
C VAL A 781 -5.35 26.95 -57.65
N GLY A 782 -5.01 28.15 -58.05
CA GLY A 782 -5.67 28.95 -59.05
C GLY A 782 -4.75 29.30 -60.20
N VAL A 783 -5.24 29.25 -61.41
CA VAL A 783 -4.40 29.51 -62.61
C VAL A 783 -5.05 30.54 -63.51
N LYS A 784 -4.24 31.56 -63.92
CA LYS A 784 -4.59 32.51 -64.96
C LYS A 784 -3.69 32.31 -66.18
N PHE A 785 -4.27 32.21 -67.35
CA PHE A 785 -3.56 31.96 -68.61
C PHE A 785 -3.46 33.21 -69.42
N GLN A 786 -2.30 33.41 -70.06
CA GLN A 786 -2.04 34.44 -71.06
C GLN A 786 -1.28 33.80 -72.21
N LEU A 787 -1.57 34.31 -73.47
CA LEU A 787 -0.78 33.93 -74.60
C LEU A 787 0.16 35.08 -74.99
N GLU A 788 1.40 34.73 -75.14
CA GLU A 788 2.40 35.67 -75.67
C GLU A 788 2.82 35.20 -77.10
N LEU A 789 2.64 36.11 -78.04
CA LEU A 789 3.07 35.89 -79.43
C LEU A 789 4.21 36.88 -79.74
N LYS A 790 5.37 36.40 -80.13
CA LYS A 790 6.53 37.18 -80.53
C LYS A 790 6.77 37.06 -82.02
N GLY A 791 7.01 38.15 -82.75
CA GLY A 791 7.30 38.17 -84.18
C GLY A 791 6.03 38.33 -85.08
N GLY A 792 4.84 38.42 -84.48
CA GLY A 792 3.62 38.66 -85.28
C GLY A 792 3.02 37.40 -85.90
N ILE A 793 1.86 37.47 -86.52
CA ILE A 793 1.18 36.42 -87.27
C ILE A 793 1.40 36.77 -88.77
N THR A 794 1.99 35.80 -89.49
CA THR A 794 2.17 35.89 -90.95
C THR A 794 1.15 35.06 -91.65
N VAL A 795 0.22 35.70 -92.40
CA VAL A 795 -0.83 35.03 -93.12
C VAL A 795 -0.50 35.09 -94.64
N ASP A 796 -0.54 33.96 -95.31
CA ASP A 796 -0.46 33.94 -96.77
C ASP A 796 -1.88 34.11 -97.29
N LEU A 797 -2.15 35.31 -97.87
CA LEU A 797 -3.46 35.71 -98.27
C LEU A 797 -3.99 34.87 -99.41
N ASP A 798 -3.15 34.19 -100.22
CA ASP A 798 -3.59 33.31 -101.31
C ASP A 798 -4.10 31.95 -100.79
N LYS A 799 -3.91 31.67 -99.58
CA LYS A 799 -4.31 30.39 -98.89
C LYS A 799 -5.53 30.59 -97.94
N LEU A 800 -6.07 31.80 -97.79
CA LEU A 800 -7.23 31.97 -97.00
C LEU A 800 -8.47 31.37 -97.73
N PRO A 801 -9.24 30.51 -97.07
CA PRO A 801 -10.48 30.00 -97.68
C PRO A 801 -11.48 31.19 -97.77
N LEU A 802 -11.65 31.72 -98.93
CA LEU A 802 -12.66 32.70 -99.26
C LEU A 802 -14.05 32.11 -99.40
#